data_81215615b9090fffd64007dadb3d543d
#
_entry.id   81215615b9090fffd64007dadb3d543d
#
_cell.length_a   1.000
_cell.length_b   1.000
_cell.length_c   1.000
_cell.angle_alpha   90.00
_cell.angle_beta   90.00
_cell.angle_gamma   90.00
#
_symmetry.space_group_name_H-M   'P 1'
#
loop_
_entity.id
_entity.type
_entity.pdbx_description
1 polymer ?
#
loop_
_entity_poly.entity_id
_entity_poly.type
_entity_poly.pdbx_seq_one_letter_code
_entity_poly.pdbx_strand_id
1 'polypeptide(L)'
;MPFAPAPRYSADELEWMPENFTPYGHQARAFTRLNSALGRPRPTLVTTGTGSGKTEASCCRSSTTLSEPAATESPALKLILYPMNALANDQAQRLAHLISTDKQLAEVTAAIYTGENGATRTIVSKDGLITDRTVIRDDAPDILLTNYKMLDQLLLRHEDQHIWQQSAESLQYLVLDEFHTYDGAQGTDVAMLLRRLGLALKSYWPERGSKADTHTTEEWDRPLGKITPVGTSATLGTTPDISKTANQSSSGERSGDMAAFATTVFGEPFDTSCVVTEFRKTIDEWAGDAQKRLWDREIEPRTINALIVNDLVNAVTHRPSDEVCATLLTSLYEGAEGLTDRDDLVLLAKGHPFIRQFLEATTEAIHVRDLADRLLPGTSHENDPRVTFLLELLGALGHLRALPDRDMPSTETHLWIRELSRIDRDVSTATHFRWSDDGTVLGQTTDDGTEPEVVALPAVYCRRCGRSGWGVQLASTGNNLSENNDSIRRTHAAHDGRFRALLSAPREGASAVDTGEATASLRWFDTVNRCLDHHIPDADSPKYRNGVLLPVLTQVGNDADEDAKDDVCPSCGAKDAIRFQGAAIATLLSVCLSTLFGSDDFDEKKALVFTDSVQDAAHRAGFISSRSHALTLRTILRGAIGEEYATIPQLIQGVLDQAGDDQFKRYRLLPTELAEQKNFRDFWRSAATGRFRRRLSAKSVTASPSTLSSSLACRAGTGVPWNRPVRSASR
;
A
#
# COMPACT_ATOMS: atom_id res chain seq x y z
N MET A 1 -18.75 -7.62 5.15
CA MET A 1 -19.53 -8.38 6.17
C MET A 1 -18.70 -9.56 6.65
N PRO A 2 -18.85 -10.04 7.90
CA PRO A 2 -18.16 -11.24 8.41
C PRO A 2 -18.47 -12.47 7.58
N PHE A 3 -17.54 -13.42 7.55
CA PHE A 3 -17.81 -14.72 6.93
C PHE A 3 -18.86 -15.50 7.73
N ALA A 4 -19.79 -16.14 7.04
CA ALA A 4 -20.77 -16.98 7.68
C ALA A 4 -20.12 -18.28 8.18
N PRO A 5 -20.38 -18.72 9.42
CA PRO A 5 -19.96 -20.03 9.88
C PRO A 5 -20.67 -21.13 9.09
N ALA A 6 -20.06 -22.30 9.01
CA ALA A 6 -20.72 -23.45 8.40
C ALA A 6 -21.97 -23.82 9.19
N PRO A 7 -23.11 -24.08 8.53
CA PRO A 7 -24.25 -24.65 9.21
C PRO A 7 -23.86 -26.06 9.70
N ARG A 8 -24.02 -26.30 11.00
CA ARG A 8 -23.70 -27.51 11.75
C ARG A 8 -22.96 -28.58 10.96
N TYR A 9 -21.65 -28.65 11.11
CA TYR A 9 -20.87 -29.80 10.69
C TYR A 9 -21.11 -30.93 11.71
N SER A 10 -21.38 -32.15 11.23
CA SER A 10 -21.29 -33.29 12.14
C SER A 10 -19.83 -33.47 12.55
N ALA A 11 -19.56 -33.50 13.85
CA ALA A 11 -18.22 -33.68 14.40
C ALA A 11 -17.51 -34.92 13.80
N ASP A 12 -18.29 -35.93 13.41
CA ASP A 12 -17.81 -37.19 12.84
C ASP A 12 -17.16 -37.05 11.46
N GLU A 13 -17.41 -35.97 10.72
CA GLU A 13 -16.82 -35.74 9.38
C GLU A 13 -15.45 -35.05 9.43
N LEU A 14 -15.07 -34.48 10.56
CA LEU A 14 -13.86 -33.66 10.73
C LEU A 14 -13.16 -33.93 12.07
N GLU A 15 -12.98 -35.20 12.45
CA GLU A 15 -12.36 -35.64 13.71
C GLU A 15 -10.96 -35.04 13.97
N TRP A 16 -10.29 -34.59 12.93
CA TRP A 16 -8.96 -33.98 13.00
C TRP A 16 -8.96 -32.46 13.30
N MET A 17 -10.13 -31.81 13.28
CA MET A 17 -10.19 -30.39 13.60
C MET A 17 -10.03 -30.15 15.10
N PRO A 18 -9.31 -29.07 15.50
CA PRO A 18 -9.28 -28.66 16.89
C PRO A 18 -10.70 -28.46 17.43
N GLU A 19 -10.97 -28.93 18.65
CA GLU A 19 -12.30 -28.90 19.28
C GLU A 19 -12.97 -27.51 19.26
N ASN A 20 -12.15 -26.44 19.21
CA ASN A 20 -12.61 -25.04 19.21
C ASN A 20 -12.61 -24.39 17.83
N PHE A 21 -12.37 -25.14 16.74
CA PHE A 21 -12.34 -24.57 15.40
C PHE A 21 -13.71 -24.75 14.72
N THR A 22 -14.37 -23.61 14.44
CA THR A 22 -15.59 -23.57 13.65
C THR A 22 -15.26 -23.11 12.23
N PRO A 23 -15.33 -23.97 11.21
CA PRO A 23 -15.01 -23.60 9.85
C PRO A 23 -16.04 -22.62 9.28
N TYR A 24 -15.59 -21.74 8.42
CA TYR A 24 -16.51 -20.97 7.58
C TYR A 24 -17.18 -21.87 6.53
N GLY A 25 -18.35 -21.47 6.02
CA GLY A 25 -19.11 -22.26 5.05
C GLY A 25 -18.32 -22.65 3.81
N HIS A 26 -17.46 -21.76 3.29
CA HIS A 26 -16.58 -22.05 2.15
C HIS A 26 -15.45 -23.03 2.52
N GLN A 27 -14.87 -22.92 3.71
CA GLN A 27 -13.85 -23.87 4.17
C GLN A 27 -14.44 -25.27 4.29
N ALA A 28 -15.58 -25.38 4.94
CA ALA A 28 -16.30 -26.63 5.10
C ALA A 28 -16.61 -27.29 3.75
N ARG A 29 -17.10 -26.51 2.79
CA ARG A 29 -17.38 -27.00 1.43
C ARG A 29 -16.10 -27.45 0.71
N ALA A 30 -14.99 -26.71 0.85
CA ALA A 30 -13.71 -27.10 0.30
C ALA A 30 -13.19 -28.40 0.95
N PHE A 31 -13.30 -28.52 2.27
CA PHE A 31 -12.91 -29.72 3.00
C PHE A 31 -13.68 -30.96 2.52
N THR A 32 -14.99 -30.89 2.40
CA THR A 32 -15.79 -32.00 1.89
C THR A 32 -15.37 -32.44 0.49
N ARG A 33 -15.08 -31.48 -0.40
CA ARG A 33 -14.67 -31.78 -1.78
C ARG A 33 -13.28 -32.42 -1.88
N LEU A 34 -12.37 -32.04 -0.99
CA LEU A 34 -10.97 -32.48 -0.98
C LEU A 34 -10.73 -33.70 -0.07
N ASN A 35 -11.76 -34.21 0.61
CA ASN A 35 -11.64 -35.35 1.53
C ASN A 35 -11.49 -36.69 0.81
N SER A 36 -10.32 -37.31 0.92
CA SER A 36 -10.08 -38.65 0.39
C SER A 36 -10.80 -39.75 1.15
N ALA A 37 -11.12 -39.55 2.44
CA ALA A 37 -11.89 -40.52 3.23
C ALA A 37 -13.38 -40.57 2.82
N LEU A 38 -13.95 -39.50 2.27
CA LEU A 38 -15.30 -39.45 1.75
C LEU A 38 -15.42 -39.93 0.30
N GLY A 39 -14.32 -40.23 -0.35
CA GLY A 39 -14.26 -40.69 -1.73
C GLY A 39 -13.11 -40.04 -2.50
N ARG A 40 -13.10 -40.15 -3.82
CA ARG A 40 -12.07 -39.51 -4.66
C ARG A 40 -12.14 -37.99 -4.54
N PRO A 41 -11.06 -37.31 -4.15
CA PRO A 41 -10.99 -35.85 -4.13
C PRO A 41 -11.38 -35.24 -5.49
N ARG A 42 -12.08 -34.09 -5.45
CA ARG A 42 -12.62 -33.45 -6.65
C ARG A 42 -11.84 -32.16 -6.97
N PRO A 43 -11.59 -31.85 -8.26
CA PRO A 43 -11.05 -30.57 -8.67
C PRO A 43 -11.79 -29.42 -7.98
N THR A 44 -11.04 -28.46 -7.39
CA THR A 44 -11.65 -27.41 -6.57
C THR A 44 -10.95 -26.06 -6.77
N LEU A 45 -11.75 -25.01 -6.96
CA LEU A 45 -11.30 -23.63 -6.96
C LEU A 45 -11.89 -22.93 -5.73
N VAL A 46 -11.04 -22.42 -4.85
CA VAL A 46 -11.46 -21.65 -3.68
C VAL A 46 -11.28 -20.17 -3.98
N THR A 47 -12.38 -19.48 -4.26
CA THR A 47 -12.38 -18.06 -4.66
C THR A 47 -13.01 -17.23 -3.55
N THR A 48 -12.17 -16.76 -2.63
CA THR A 48 -12.63 -16.03 -1.46
C THR A 48 -11.66 -14.88 -1.15
N GLY A 49 -12.15 -13.79 -0.57
CA GLY A 49 -11.35 -12.61 -0.24
C GLY A 49 -10.15 -12.91 0.66
N THR A 50 -9.25 -11.93 0.82
CA THR A 50 -8.08 -12.03 1.71
C THR A 50 -8.51 -12.21 3.17
N GLY A 51 -7.76 -13.02 3.93
CA GLY A 51 -8.07 -13.29 5.34
C GLY A 51 -9.23 -14.27 5.59
N SER A 52 -9.73 -14.93 4.55
CA SER A 52 -10.83 -15.90 4.63
C SER A 52 -10.39 -17.30 5.06
N GLY A 53 -9.12 -17.55 5.25
CA GLY A 53 -8.61 -18.89 5.52
C GLY A 53 -8.51 -19.80 4.28
N LYS A 54 -8.22 -19.22 3.10
CA LYS A 54 -8.02 -20.00 1.85
C LYS A 54 -6.92 -21.03 1.97
N THR A 55 -5.80 -20.64 2.58
CA THR A 55 -4.65 -21.51 2.77
C THR A 55 -5.02 -22.69 3.65
N GLU A 56 -5.75 -22.44 4.73
CA GLU A 56 -6.29 -23.48 5.60
C GLU A 56 -7.25 -24.39 4.84
N ALA A 57 -8.16 -23.81 4.02
CA ALA A 57 -9.09 -24.58 3.20
C ALA A 57 -8.39 -25.54 2.23
N SER A 58 -7.20 -25.17 1.75
CA SER A 58 -6.40 -26.02 0.86
C SER A 58 -5.38 -26.90 1.60
N CYS A 59 -4.93 -26.51 2.82
CA CYS A 59 -3.86 -27.18 3.56
C CYS A 59 -4.37 -28.18 4.60
N CYS A 60 -5.38 -27.85 5.38
CA CYS A 60 -5.73 -28.64 6.57
C CYS A 60 -6.12 -30.09 6.31
N ARG A 61 -6.65 -30.40 5.15
CA ARG A 61 -7.10 -31.77 4.86
C ARG A 61 -6.01 -32.75 4.42
N SER A 62 -4.87 -32.28 4.03
CA SER A 62 -3.71 -33.18 3.82
C SER A 62 -3.26 -33.85 5.10
N SER A 63 -3.49 -33.20 6.26
CA SER A 63 -3.09 -33.74 7.55
C SER A 63 -3.95 -34.93 8.03
N THR A 64 -5.22 -35.02 7.63
CA THR A 64 -6.06 -36.20 7.99
C THR A 64 -5.67 -37.44 7.19
N THR A 65 -5.28 -37.25 5.92
CA THR A 65 -4.78 -38.35 5.09
C THR A 65 -3.38 -38.79 5.58
N LEU A 66 -2.64 -37.87 6.24
CA LEU A 66 -1.31 -38.12 6.79
C LEU A 66 -1.35 -38.73 8.20
N SER A 67 -2.47 -38.57 8.97
CA SER A 67 -2.60 -39.07 10.34
C SER A 67 -3.27 -40.46 10.44
N GLU A 68 -3.92 -40.95 9.38
CA GLU A 68 -4.35 -42.35 9.37
C GLU A 68 -3.12 -43.25 9.19
N PRO A 69 -2.92 -44.25 10.06
CA PRO A 69 -1.93 -45.29 9.84
C PRO A 69 -2.34 -46.06 8.60
N ALA A 70 -1.90 -45.59 7.44
CA ALA A 70 -2.19 -46.25 6.18
C ALA A 70 -1.58 -47.64 6.22
N ALA A 71 -2.40 -48.64 6.00
CA ALA A 71 -1.97 -50.01 5.77
C ALA A 71 -1.16 -50.17 4.45
N THR A 72 -0.74 -49.07 3.83
CA THR A 72 0.08 -49.00 2.59
C THR A 72 1.01 -47.78 2.60
N GLU A 73 2.15 -48.01 2.77
CA GLU A 73 3.55 -47.56 2.60
C GLU A 73 3.89 -46.23 1.93
N SER A 74 3.05 -45.21 1.78
CA SER A 74 3.52 -43.90 1.28
C SER A 74 2.63 -42.75 1.74
N PRO A 75 3.17 -41.71 2.39
CA PRO A 75 2.40 -40.50 2.73
C PRO A 75 1.90 -39.78 1.48
N ALA A 76 0.71 -39.20 1.58
CA ALA A 76 0.11 -38.45 0.46
C ALA A 76 0.84 -37.12 0.25
N LEU A 77 1.62 -37.02 -0.80
CA LEU A 77 2.40 -35.84 -1.13
C LEU A 77 1.48 -34.71 -1.67
N LYS A 78 1.79 -33.51 -1.25
CA LYS A 78 1.14 -32.27 -1.70
C LYS A 78 2.15 -31.28 -2.26
N LEU A 79 1.95 -30.86 -3.51
CA LEU A 79 2.72 -29.83 -4.16
C LEU A 79 1.96 -28.51 -4.19
N ILE A 80 2.55 -27.45 -3.63
CA ILE A 80 1.95 -26.10 -3.61
C ILE A 80 2.84 -25.14 -4.40
N LEU A 81 2.26 -24.53 -5.42
CA LEU A 81 2.93 -23.54 -6.26
C LEU A 81 2.47 -22.13 -5.91
N TYR A 82 3.42 -21.28 -5.62
CA TYR A 82 3.22 -19.86 -5.37
C TYR A 82 3.72 -19.02 -6.56
N PRO A 83 3.06 -17.90 -6.90
CA PRO A 83 3.54 -17.03 -7.98
C PRO A 83 4.85 -16.31 -7.62
N MET A 84 5.11 -16.09 -6.33
CA MET A 84 6.28 -15.36 -5.83
C MET A 84 6.90 -16.03 -4.60
N ASN A 85 8.24 -15.93 -4.48
CA ASN A 85 8.97 -16.47 -3.33
C ASN A 85 8.56 -15.85 -2.00
N ALA A 86 8.24 -14.55 -1.98
CA ALA A 86 7.81 -13.86 -0.76
C ALA A 86 6.55 -14.49 -0.14
N LEU A 87 5.57 -14.85 -0.97
CA LEU A 87 4.37 -15.56 -0.53
C LEU A 87 4.69 -16.97 -0.06
N ALA A 88 5.54 -17.70 -0.79
CA ALA A 88 5.97 -19.03 -0.41
C ALA A 88 6.66 -19.02 0.96
N ASN A 89 7.53 -18.03 1.23
CA ASN A 89 8.25 -17.88 2.50
C ASN A 89 7.31 -17.54 3.67
N ASP A 90 6.33 -16.63 3.46
CA ASP A 90 5.34 -16.29 4.50
C ASP A 90 4.48 -17.50 4.86
N GLN A 91 3.98 -18.22 3.87
CA GLN A 91 3.19 -19.43 4.10
C GLN A 91 4.02 -20.57 4.69
N ALA A 92 5.31 -20.66 4.32
CA ALA A 92 6.22 -21.63 4.93
C ALA A 92 6.39 -21.40 6.44
N GLN A 93 6.49 -20.14 6.89
CA GLN A 93 6.56 -19.83 8.32
C GLN A 93 5.26 -20.18 9.05
N ARG A 94 4.10 -19.86 8.46
CA ARG A 94 2.80 -20.23 9.04
C ARG A 94 2.60 -21.74 9.14
N LEU A 95 2.95 -22.46 8.10
CA LEU A 95 2.87 -23.93 8.09
C LEU A 95 3.85 -24.57 9.08
N ALA A 96 5.06 -24.06 9.16
CA ALA A 96 6.05 -24.53 10.14
C ALA A 96 5.57 -24.33 11.59
N HIS A 97 4.96 -23.17 11.87
CA HIS A 97 4.37 -22.91 13.19
C HIS A 97 3.21 -23.88 13.49
N LEU A 98 2.33 -24.12 12.53
CA LEU A 98 1.21 -25.06 12.66
C LEU A 98 1.73 -26.48 12.97
N ILE A 99 2.62 -27.02 12.12
CA ILE A 99 3.17 -28.37 12.27
C ILE A 99 3.91 -28.53 13.61
N SER A 100 4.68 -27.52 14.02
CA SER A 100 5.45 -27.59 15.26
C SER A 100 4.64 -27.39 16.55
N THR A 101 3.41 -26.89 16.44
CA THR A 101 2.54 -26.61 17.59
C THR A 101 1.50 -27.72 17.81
N ASP A 102 1.00 -28.30 16.73
CA ASP A 102 0.01 -29.35 16.77
C ASP A 102 0.67 -30.74 16.88
N LYS A 103 0.38 -31.46 17.96
CA LYS A 103 0.92 -32.79 18.20
C LYS A 103 0.45 -33.84 17.17
N GLN A 104 -0.73 -33.64 16.57
CA GLN A 104 -1.25 -34.55 15.54
C GLN A 104 -0.46 -34.44 14.23
N LEU A 105 0.22 -33.31 14.02
CA LEU A 105 1.02 -33.04 12.82
C LEU A 105 2.52 -33.29 13.03
N ALA A 106 2.94 -33.81 14.17
CA ALA A 106 4.36 -33.96 14.55
C ALA A 106 5.18 -34.85 13.59
N GLU A 107 4.52 -35.77 12.88
CA GLU A 107 5.13 -36.68 11.90
C GLU A 107 5.10 -36.13 10.47
N VAL A 108 4.40 -35.00 10.22
CA VAL A 108 4.29 -34.41 8.89
C VAL A 108 5.59 -33.70 8.51
N THR A 109 6.16 -34.09 7.39
CA THR A 109 7.33 -33.43 6.80
C THR A 109 6.92 -32.37 5.79
N ALA A 110 7.49 -31.18 5.89
CA ALA A 110 7.22 -30.11 4.96
C ALA A 110 8.49 -29.36 4.58
N ALA A 111 8.63 -29.06 3.30
CA ALA A 111 9.81 -28.40 2.77
C ALA A 111 9.45 -27.21 1.87
N ILE A 112 10.36 -26.25 1.79
CA ILE A 112 10.33 -25.18 0.80
C ILE A 112 11.56 -25.26 -0.10
N TYR A 113 11.32 -25.34 -1.42
CA TYR A 113 12.35 -25.38 -2.44
C TYR A 113 12.23 -24.15 -3.36
N THR A 114 12.98 -23.11 -3.06
CA THR A 114 13.05 -21.89 -3.85
C THR A 114 14.48 -21.61 -4.31
N GLY A 115 14.66 -20.65 -5.24
CA GLY A 115 15.99 -20.23 -5.70
C GLY A 115 16.78 -19.37 -4.71
N GLU A 116 16.22 -19.05 -3.55
CA GLU A 116 16.85 -18.18 -2.57
C GLU A 116 17.82 -18.93 -1.69
N ASN A 117 18.93 -18.27 -1.31
CA ASN A 117 19.90 -18.77 -0.35
C ASN A 117 19.48 -18.32 1.05
N GLY A 118 18.97 -19.24 1.85
CA GLY A 118 18.59 -19.02 3.25
C GLY A 118 19.36 -19.91 4.22
N ALA A 119 18.96 -19.93 5.49
CA ALA A 119 19.48 -20.86 6.46
C ALA A 119 19.11 -22.30 6.08
N THR A 120 20.09 -23.21 6.08
CA THR A 120 19.86 -24.62 5.79
C THR A 120 19.21 -25.30 6.99
N ARG A 121 18.06 -25.95 6.79
CA ARG A 121 17.29 -26.67 7.80
C ARG A 121 16.99 -28.08 7.31
N THR A 122 17.25 -29.06 8.17
CA THR A 122 17.05 -30.49 7.86
C THR A 122 15.75 -31.04 8.46
N ILE A 123 15.10 -30.31 9.35
CA ILE A 123 13.85 -30.69 10.03
C ILE A 123 12.89 -29.50 10.07
N VAL A 124 11.60 -29.78 10.22
CA VAL A 124 10.58 -28.74 10.48
C VAL A 124 10.71 -28.28 11.93
N SER A 125 10.68 -26.97 12.14
CA SER A 125 10.74 -26.35 13.46
C SER A 125 9.95 -25.04 13.47
N LYS A 126 9.77 -24.41 14.64
CA LYS A 126 9.12 -23.09 14.74
C LYS A 126 9.82 -22.01 13.91
N ASP A 127 11.09 -22.21 13.56
CA ASP A 127 11.90 -21.27 12.77
C ASP A 127 11.72 -21.45 11.25
N GLY A 128 11.07 -22.54 10.81
CA GLY A 128 10.77 -22.76 9.41
C GLY A 128 10.72 -24.24 8.98
N LEU A 129 10.45 -24.43 7.71
CA LEU A 129 10.40 -25.72 7.02
C LEU A 129 11.79 -26.23 6.63
N ILE A 130 11.86 -27.48 6.16
CA ILE A 130 13.06 -28.07 5.58
C ILE A 130 13.49 -27.26 4.35
N THR A 131 14.77 -26.91 4.29
CA THR A 131 15.39 -26.16 3.18
C THR A 131 16.62 -26.84 2.63
N ASP A 132 17.12 -27.91 3.29
CA ASP A 132 18.25 -28.68 2.81
C ASP A 132 17.86 -29.49 1.58
N ARG A 133 18.48 -29.16 0.45
CA ARG A 133 18.17 -29.80 -0.84
C ARG A 133 18.53 -31.28 -0.89
N THR A 134 19.55 -31.69 -0.14
CA THR A 134 19.97 -33.09 -0.06
C THR A 134 18.89 -33.89 0.66
N VAL A 135 18.44 -33.41 1.81
CA VAL A 135 17.36 -34.04 2.58
C VAL A 135 16.07 -34.16 1.73
N ILE A 136 15.68 -33.09 1.01
CA ILE A 136 14.48 -33.09 0.17
C ILE A 136 14.59 -34.08 -1.00
N ARG A 137 15.79 -34.31 -1.55
CA ARG A 137 16.03 -35.26 -2.63
C ARG A 137 16.05 -36.71 -2.15
N ASP A 138 16.66 -36.93 -0.98
CA ASP A 138 16.82 -38.27 -0.40
C ASP A 138 15.49 -38.79 0.13
N ASP A 139 14.67 -37.90 0.72
CA ASP A 139 13.36 -38.21 1.30
C ASP A 139 12.36 -37.11 0.90
N ALA A 140 11.46 -37.41 -0.05
CA ALA A 140 10.49 -36.46 -0.54
C ALA A 140 9.49 -36.08 0.54
N PRO A 141 9.33 -34.78 0.89
CA PRO A 141 8.48 -34.36 1.99
C PRO A 141 6.99 -34.51 1.66
N ASP A 142 6.15 -34.70 2.69
CA ASP A 142 4.70 -34.78 2.54
C ASP A 142 4.10 -33.51 1.93
N ILE A 143 4.70 -32.35 2.19
CA ILE A 143 4.28 -31.05 1.64
C ILE A 143 5.49 -30.33 1.04
N LEU A 144 5.46 -30.08 -0.24
CA LEU A 144 6.50 -29.32 -0.94
C LEU A 144 5.96 -27.97 -1.43
N LEU A 145 6.53 -26.87 -0.91
CA LEU A 145 6.26 -25.52 -1.34
C LEU A 145 7.32 -25.06 -2.35
N THR A 146 6.90 -24.53 -3.48
CA THR A 146 7.83 -24.00 -4.50
C THR A 146 7.14 -22.94 -5.36
N ASN A 147 7.82 -22.44 -6.38
CA ASN A 147 7.25 -21.61 -7.43
C ASN A 147 7.32 -22.33 -8.79
N TYR A 148 6.55 -21.85 -9.78
CA TYR A 148 6.47 -22.51 -11.09
C TYR A 148 7.80 -22.55 -11.84
N LYS A 149 8.66 -21.52 -11.71
CA LYS A 149 9.99 -21.50 -12.35
C LYS A 149 10.93 -22.51 -11.71
N MET A 150 10.83 -22.69 -10.40
CA MET A 150 11.62 -23.69 -9.71
C MET A 150 11.10 -25.10 -10.00
N LEU A 151 9.79 -25.30 -10.08
CA LEU A 151 9.22 -26.59 -10.52
C LEU A 151 9.76 -26.99 -11.92
N ASP A 152 9.86 -26.03 -12.84
CA ASP A 152 10.44 -26.25 -14.15
C ASP A 152 11.89 -26.77 -14.04
N GLN A 153 12.70 -26.14 -13.16
CA GLN A 153 14.06 -26.59 -12.91
C GLN A 153 14.11 -27.98 -12.23
N LEU A 154 13.24 -28.25 -11.26
CA LEU A 154 13.15 -29.52 -10.58
C LEU A 154 12.80 -30.69 -11.52
N LEU A 155 12.00 -30.43 -12.55
CA LEU A 155 11.66 -31.42 -13.58
C LEU A 155 12.79 -31.66 -14.60
N LEU A 156 13.69 -30.69 -14.78
CA LEU A 156 14.77 -30.76 -15.75
C LEU A 156 16.08 -31.33 -15.17
N ARG A 157 16.33 -31.10 -13.87
CA ARG A 157 17.59 -31.51 -13.26
C ARG A 157 17.58 -32.99 -12.94
N HIS A 158 18.62 -33.67 -13.33
CA HIS A 158 18.79 -35.10 -13.01
C HIS A 158 18.85 -35.37 -11.52
N GLU A 159 19.48 -34.48 -10.76
CA GLU A 159 19.63 -34.60 -9.31
C GLU A 159 18.28 -34.56 -8.57
N ASP A 160 17.27 -33.91 -9.12
CA ASP A 160 15.97 -33.72 -8.51
C ASP A 160 14.92 -34.78 -8.96
N GLN A 161 15.29 -35.66 -9.92
CA GLN A 161 14.38 -36.70 -10.43
C GLN A 161 13.94 -37.70 -9.37
N HIS A 162 14.76 -37.93 -8.35
CA HIS A 162 14.44 -38.83 -7.26
C HIS A 162 13.21 -38.38 -6.46
N ILE A 163 12.98 -37.06 -6.34
CA ILE A 163 11.76 -36.49 -5.73
C ILE A 163 10.52 -37.00 -6.47
N TRP A 164 10.53 -36.92 -7.81
CA TRP A 164 9.38 -37.33 -8.65
C TRP A 164 9.20 -38.84 -8.70
N GLN A 165 10.27 -39.59 -8.62
CA GLN A 165 10.21 -41.06 -8.55
C GLN A 165 9.53 -41.51 -7.28
N GLN A 166 9.89 -40.94 -6.11
CA GLN A 166 9.25 -41.25 -4.83
C GLN A 166 7.79 -40.78 -4.78
N SER A 167 7.49 -39.65 -5.46
CA SER A 167 6.17 -39.03 -5.44
C SER A 167 5.21 -39.58 -6.49
N ALA A 168 5.66 -40.45 -7.38
CA ALA A 168 4.86 -40.87 -8.56
C ALA A 168 3.51 -41.51 -8.21
N GLU A 169 3.46 -42.28 -7.13
CA GLU A 169 2.25 -42.93 -6.64
C GLU A 169 1.56 -42.17 -5.52
N SER A 170 2.27 -41.32 -4.79
CA SER A 170 1.78 -40.67 -3.57
C SER A 170 1.33 -39.22 -3.77
N LEU A 171 1.73 -38.54 -4.84
CA LEU A 171 1.31 -37.14 -5.11
C LEU A 171 -0.19 -37.08 -5.41
N GLN A 172 -0.95 -36.58 -4.44
CA GLN A 172 -2.42 -36.54 -4.51
C GLN A 172 -2.96 -35.16 -4.85
N TYR A 173 -2.30 -34.09 -4.42
CA TYR A 173 -2.81 -32.73 -4.60
C TYR A 173 -1.78 -31.82 -5.24
N LEU A 174 -2.23 -31.04 -6.20
CA LEU A 174 -1.49 -29.92 -6.80
C LEU A 174 -2.26 -28.63 -6.53
N VAL A 175 -1.68 -27.73 -5.75
CA VAL A 175 -2.31 -26.45 -5.41
C VAL A 175 -1.60 -25.31 -6.12
N LEU A 176 -2.35 -24.51 -6.89
CA LEU A 176 -1.91 -23.24 -7.44
C LEU A 176 -2.49 -22.12 -6.59
N ASP A 177 -1.64 -21.47 -5.79
CA ASP A 177 -2.05 -20.31 -5.00
C ASP A 177 -2.06 -19.04 -5.86
N GLU A 178 -2.96 -18.09 -5.51
CA GLU A 178 -3.23 -16.89 -6.32
C GLU A 178 -3.45 -17.20 -7.81
N PHE A 179 -4.35 -18.15 -8.05
CA PHE A 179 -4.61 -18.78 -9.35
C PHE A 179 -4.88 -17.76 -10.48
N HIS A 180 -5.47 -16.61 -10.15
CA HIS A 180 -5.72 -15.53 -11.12
C HIS A 180 -4.45 -14.90 -11.72
N THR A 181 -3.28 -15.10 -11.09
CA THR A 181 -2.02 -14.57 -11.59
C THR A 181 -1.42 -15.38 -12.75
N TYR A 182 -1.92 -16.59 -12.97
CA TYR A 182 -1.45 -17.49 -14.04
C TYR A 182 -2.25 -17.29 -15.35
N ASP A 183 -2.40 -16.04 -15.80
CA ASP A 183 -3.10 -15.68 -17.02
C ASP A 183 -2.13 -15.38 -18.21
N GLY A 184 -2.67 -15.17 -19.39
CA GLY A 184 -1.91 -14.80 -20.59
C GLY A 184 -0.78 -15.76 -20.92
N ALA A 185 0.39 -15.22 -21.26
CA ALA A 185 1.59 -16.01 -21.62
C ALA A 185 2.07 -16.88 -20.45
N GLN A 186 2.06 -16.34 -19.24
CA GLN A 186 2.45 -17.09 -18.04
C GLN A 186 1.50 -18.27 -17.76
N GLY A 187 0.21 -18.10 -17.99
CA GLY A 187 -0.76 -19.19 -17.86
C GLY A 187 -0.50 -20.32 -18.84
N THR A 188 -0.12 -20.00 -20.06
CA THR A 188 0.27 -21.00 -21.08
C THR A 188 1.51 -21.77 -20.64
N ASP A 189 2.55 -21.07 -20.16
CA ASP A 189 3.77 -21.70 -19.66
C ASP A 189 3.47 -22.66 -18.50
N VAL A 190 2.67 -22.22 -17.53
CA VAL A 190 2.26 -23.06 -16.39
C VAL A 190 1.42 -24.25 -16.86
N ALA A 191 0.47 -24.05 -17.76
CA ALA A 191 -0.32 -25.15 -18.31
C ALA A 191 0.55 -26.24 -18.95
N MET A 192 1.57 -25.86 -19.72
CA MET A 192 2.50 -26.83 -20.33
C MET A 192 3.42 -27.47 -19.28
N LEU A 193 3.84 -26.71 -18.27
CA LEU A 193 4.63 -27.22 -17.16
C LEU A 193 3.85 -28.30 -16.36
N LEU A 194 2.57 -28.09 -16.09
CA LEU A 194 1.73 -29.06 -15.39
C LEU A 194 1.56 -30.35 -16.19
N ARG A 195 1.39 -30.25 -17.51
CA ARG A 195 1.34 -31.44 -18.38
C ARG A 195 2.65 -32.20 -18.36
N ARG A 196 3.78 -31.49 -18.32
CA ARG A 196 5.10 -32.11 -18.18
C ARG A 196 5.27 -32.81 -16.83
N LEU A 197 4.77 -32.20 -15.73
CA LEU A 197 4.74 -32.85 -14.41
C LEU A 197 3.96 -34.16 -14.45
N GLY A 198 2.74 -34.15 -15.03
CA GLY A 198 1.94 -35.37 -15.17
C GLY A 198 2.63 -36.45 -15.98
N LEU A 199 3.30 -36.09 -17.08
CA LEU A 199 4.09 -37.04 -17.89
C LEU A 199 5.28 -37.59 -17.11
N ALA A 200 6.01 -36.75 -16.40
CA ALA A 200 7.17 -37.16 -15.58
C ALA A 200 6.75 -38.17 -14.51
N LEU A 201 5.67 -37.93 -13.78
CA LEU A 201 5.18 -38.87 -12.77
C LEU A 201 4.72 -40.20 -13.39
N LYS A 202 3.94 -40.14 -14.48
CA LYS A 202 3.51 -41.35 -15.20
C LYS A 202 4.65 -42.18 -15.77
N SER A 203 5.80 -41.57 -16.05
CA SER A 203 6.98 -42.30 -16.52
C SER A 203 7.55 -43.29 -15.49
N TYR A 204 7.21 -43.11 -14.23
CA TYR A 204 7.58 -44.02 -13.14
C TYR A 204 6.47 -45.03 -12.78
N TRP A 205 5.30 -44.92 -13.39
CA TRP A 205 4.22 -45.89 -13.20
C TRP A 205 4.56 -47.24 -13.87
N PRO A 206 3.97 -48.34 -13.38
CA PRO A 206 4.06 -49.62 -14.08
C PRO A 206 3.59 -49.51 -15.52
N GLU A 207 4.07 -50.36 -16.39
CA GLU A 207 3.65 -50.37 -17.78
C GLU A 207 2.14 -50.55 -17.91
N ARG A 208 1.47 -49.69 -18.68
CA ARG A 208 0.02 -49.66 -18.86
C ARG A 208 -0.53 -51.02 -19.24
N GLY A 209 -1.47 -51.52 -18.46
CA GLY A 209 -2.10 -52.83 -18.67
C GLY A 209 -1.24 -54.04 -18.24
N SER A 210 -0.08 -53.81 -17.58
CA SER A 210 0.67 -54.90 -16.95
C SER A 210 -0.02 -55.38 -15.69
N LYS A 211 0.37 -56.57 -15.18
CA LYS A 211 -0.18 -57.08 -13.90
C LYS A 211 0.09 -56.23 -12.67
N ALA A 212 1.11 -55.40 -12.75
CA ALA A 212 1.50 -54.48 -11.68
C ALA A 212 0.80 -53.13 -11.82
N ASP A 213 0.13 -52.85 -12.90
CA ASP A 213 -0.60 -51.60 -13.15
C ASP A 213 -1.93 -51.64 -12.42
N THR A 214 -2.01 -50.79 -11.37
CA THR A 214 -3.21 -50.59 -10.55
C THR A 214 -4.03 -49.36 -11.00
N HIS A 215 -3.55 -48.63 -12.03
CA HIS A 215 -4.14 -47.40 -12.48
C HIS A 215 -5.32 -47.64 -13.40
N THR A 216 -6.33 -46.80 -13.27
CA THR A 216 -7.50 -46.83 -14.15
C THR A 216 -7.15 -46.25 -15.53
N THR A 217 -7.90 -46.64 -16.56
CA THR A 217 -7.78 -46.05 -17.89
C THR A 217 -7.94 -44.52 -17.85
N GLU A 218 -8.87 -44.04 -17.03
CA GLU A 218 -9.11 -42.62 -16.82
C GLU A 218 -7.86 -41.90 -16.26
N GLU A 219 -7.17 -42.49 -15.28
CA GLU A 219 -5.95 -41.90 -14.69
C GLU A 219 -4.80 -41.86 -15.71
N TRP A 220 -4.67 -42.87 -16.57
CA TRP A 220 -3.72 -42.85 -17.67
C TRP A 220 -4.01 -41.74 -18.67
N ASP A 221 -5.29 -41.49 -18.98
CA ASP A 221 -5.71 -40.54 -20.00
C ASP A 221 -5.76 -39.10 -19.50
N ARG A 222 -5.94 -38.87 -18.18
CA ARG A 222 -5.94 -37.54 -17.58
C ARG A 222 -4.55 -36.91 -17.63
N PRO A 223 -4.40 -35.62 -18.00
CA PRO A 223 -3.12 -34.92 -18.03
C PRO A 223 -2.31 -35.02 -16.73
N LEU A 224 -2.98 -34.88 -15.59
CA LEU A 224 -2.37 -34.92 -14.25
C LEU A 224 -2.42 -36.30 -13.57
N GLY A 225 -2.95 -37.33 -14.23
CA GLY A 225 -3.04 -38.69 -13.67
C GLY A 225 -3.94 -38.78 -12.44
N LYS A 226 -3.38 -39.24 -11.31
CA LYS A 226 -4.09 -39.35 -10.02
C LYS A 226 -4.28 -38.00 -9.32
N ILE A 227 -3.51 -36.98 -9.69
CA ILE A 227 -3.44 -35.71 -8.97
C ILE A 227 -4.79 -34.97 -9.06
N THR A 228 -5.21 -34.44 -7.93
CA THR A 228 -6.37 -33.55 -7.84
C THR A 228 -5.89 -32.09 -7.89
N PRO A 229 -6.28 -31.34 -8.92
CA PRO A 229 -5.92 -29.92 -9.03
C PRO A 229 -6.77 -29.06 -8.11
N VAL A 230 -6.11 -28.11 -7.44
CA VAL A 230 -6.73 -27.14 -6.54
C VAL A 230 -6.20 -25.75 -6.90
N GLY A 231 -7.09 -24.78 -7.09
CA GLY A 231 -6.73 -23.39 -7.25
C GLY A 231 -7.26 -22.56 -6.09
N THR A 232 -6.46 -21.60 -5.60
CA THR A 232 -6.94 -20.59 -4.64
C THR A 232 -6.80 -19.20 -5.25
N SER A 233 -7.80 -18.34 -5.09
CA SER A 233 -7.79 -16.99 -5.64
C SER A 233 -8.50 -16.01 -4.72
N ALA A 234 -8.00 -14.76 -4.65
CA ALA A 234 -8.66 -13.70 -3.90
C ALA A 234 -9.82 -13.08 -4.68
N THR A 235 -9.85 -13.25 -5.99
CA THR A 235 -10.86 -12.65 -6.87
C THR A 235 -11.45 -13.70 -7.81
N LEU A 236 -12.72 -13.56 -8.13
CA LEU A 236 -13.33 -14.21 -9.28
C LEU A 236 -12.86 -13.43 -10.51
N GLY A 237 -11.81 -13.90 -11.19
CA GLY A 237 -11.11 -13.23 -12.29
C GLY A 237 -11.97 -12.23 -13.07
N THR A 238 -11.53 -10.99 -13.08
CA THR A 238 -12.00 -10.00 -14.04
C THR A 238 -11.06 -10.02 -15.22
N THR A 239 -11.43 -10.69 -16.29
CA THR A 239 -10.85 -10.35 -17.60
C THR A 239 -11.23 -8.91 -17.88
N PRO A 240 -10.28 -8.02 -18.20
CA PRO A 240 -10.59 -6.65 -18.58
C PRO A 240 -11.18 -6.65 -20.00
N ASP A 241 -12.43 -7.01 -20.11
CA ASP A 241 -13.19 -6.71 -21.29
C ASP A 241 -13.71 -5.28 -21.14
N ILE A 242 -12.91 -4.34 -21.67
CA ILE A 242 -13.13 -2.87 -21.62
C ILE A 242 -14.51 -2.47 -22.19
N SER A 243 -15.25 -3.39 -22.78
CA SER A 243 -16.55 -3.13 -23.42
C SER A 243 -17.78 -3.42 -22.53
N LYS A 244 -17.59 -4.04 -21.34
CA LYS A 244 -18.71 -4.33 -20.43
C LYS A 244 -18.56 -3.52 -19.14
N THR A 245 -19.49 -2.61 -18.90
CA THR A 245 -19.66 -1.90 -17.63
C THR A 245 -19.72 -2.91 -16.48
N ALA A 246 -18.91 -2.71 -15.43
CA ALA A 246 -18.66 -3.63 -14.31
C ALA A 246 -19.89 -4.13 -13.52
N ASN A 247 -21.08 -3.61 -13.81
CA ASN A 247 -22.32 -3.84 -13.08
C ASN A 247 -23.28 -4.89 -13.67
N GLN A 248 -22.88 -5.65 -14.71
CA GLN A 248 -23.84 -6.55 -15.39
C GLN A 248 -23.48 -8.04 -15.44
N SER A 249 -22.33 -8.47 -14.93
CA SER A 249 -22.02 -9.91 -14.90
C SER A 249 -22.57 -10.55 -13.62
N SER A 250 -23.52 -11.49 -13.76
CA SER A 250 -24.00 -12.27 -12.63
C SER A 250 -22.86 -13.10 -12.00
N SER A 251 -22.95 -13.40 -10.70
CA SER A 251 -21.93 -14.23 -10.00
C SER A 251 -21.77 -15.61 -10.66
N GLY A 252 -22.79 -16.11 -11.34
CA GLY A 252 -22.77 -17.36 -12.09
C GLY A 252 -21.90 -17.31 -13.35
N GLU A 253 -21.92 -16.21 -14.10
CA GLU A 253 -21.06 -16.03 -15.28
C GLU A 253 -19.60 -15.99 -14.90
N ARG A 254 -19.23 -15.26 -13.84
CA ARG A 254 -17.86 -15.18 -13.33
C ARG A 254 -17.32 -16.54 -12.86
N SER A 255 -18.17 -17.35 -12.22
CA SER A 255 -17.80 -18.72 -11.83
C SER A 255 -17.58 -19.61 -13.04
N GLY A 256 -18.37 -19.42 -14.12
CA GLY A 256 -18.20 -20.11 -15.39
C GLY A 256 -16.88 -19.79 -16.08
N ASP A 257 -16.54 -18.50 -16.16
CA ASP A 257 -15.27 -18.02 -16.76
C ASP A 257 -14.05 -18.57 -16.00
N MET A 258 -14.10 -18.56 -14.67
CA MET A 258 -13.03 -19.10 -13.83
C MET A 258 -12.89 -20.62 -14.00
N ALA A 259 -13.99 -21.35 -14.10
CA ALA A 259 -13.98 -22.80 -14.35
C ALA A 259 -13.40 -23.12 -15.75
N ALA A 260 -13.76 -22.34 -16.77
CA ALA A 260 -13.20 -22.49 -18.13
C ALA A 260 -11.70 -22.20 -18.15
N PHE A 261 -11.27 -21.17 -17.46
CA PHE A 261 -9.85 -20.84 -17.30
C PHE A 261 -9.09 -21.98 -16.59
N ALA A 262 -9.64 -22.50 -15.49
CA ALA A 262 -9.03 -23.63 -14.77
C ALA A 262 -8.94 -24.89 -15.66
N THR A 263 -9.97 -25.17 -16.45
CA THR A 263 -9.94 -26.27 -17.42
C THR A 263 -8.77 -26.13 -18.38
N THR A 264 -8.51 -24.91 -18.85
CA THR A 264 -7.38 -24.63 -19.76
C THR A 264 -6.04 -24.82 -19.08
N VAL A 265 -5.84 -24.26 -17.89
CA VAL A 265 -4.56 -24.31 -17.16
C VAL A 265 -4.24 -25.73 -16.68
N PHE A 266 -5.16 -26.35 -15.97
CA PHE A 266 -4.95 -27.71 -15.43
C PHE A 266 -5.06 -28.82 -16.48
N GLY A 267 -5.79 -28.59 -17.56
CA GLY A 267 -6.11 -29.61 -18.56
C GLY A 267 -7.14 -30.65 -18.09
N GLU A 268 -7.84 -30.36 -17.00
CA GLU A 268 -8.85 -31.20 -16.38
C GLU A 268 -10.20 -30.48 -16.45
N PRO A 269 -11.33 -31.21 -16.52
CA PRO A 269 -12.63 -30.56 -16.59
C PRO A 269 -13.01 -29.90 -15.26
N PHE A 270 -13.31 -28.61 -15.31
CA PHE A 270 -13.90 -27.83 -14.23
C PHE A 270 -15.25 -27.30 -14.68
N ASP A 271 -16.22 -27.40 -13.82
CA ASP A 271 -17.53 -26.78 -13.97
C ASP A 271 -17.80 -25.78 -12.82
N THR A 272 -18.91 -25.08 -12.86
CA THR A 272 -19.28 -24.10 -11.84
C THR A 272 -19.42 -24.69 -10.44
N SER A 273 -19.71 -26.00 -10.31
CA SER A 273 -19.78 -26.70 -9.02
C SER A 273 -18.42 -26.85 -8.36
N CYS A 274 -17.34 -26.78 -9.15
CA CYS A 274 -15.96 -26.82 -8.66
C CYS A 274 -15.54 -25.52 -7.98
N VAL A 275 -16.27 -24.41 -8.20
CA VAL A 275 -15.95 -23.10 -7.66
C VAL A 275 -16.61 -22.93 -6.29
N VAL A 276 -15.77 -22.83 -5.28
CA VAL A 276 -16.19 -22.57 -3.90
C VAL A 276 -15.99 -21.09 -3.61
N THR A 277 -17.11 -20.35 -3.57
CA THR A 277 -17.11 -18.91 -3.27
C THR A 277 -17.30 -18.68 -1.78
N GLU A 278 -16.99 -17.45 -1.34
CA GLU A 278 -17.19 -17.08 0.06
C GLU A 278 -18.68 -16.99 0.43
N PHE A 279 -18.94 -17.34 1.67
CA PHE A 279 -20.24 -17.12 2.29
C PHE A 279 -20.11 -16.05 3.35
N ARG A 280 -20.75 -14.90 3.13
CA ARG A 280 -20.78 -13.79 4.09
C ARG A 280 -22.18 -13.65 4.66
N LYS A 281 -22.27 -13.24 5.92
CA LYS A 281 -23.53 -12.83 6.51
C LYS A 281 -24.10 -11.65 5.73
N THR A 282 -25.40 -11.62 5.54
CA THR A 282 -26.10 -10.40 5.14
C THR A 282 -26.06 -9.39 6.30
N ILE A 283 -26.38 -8.12 6.03
CA ILE A 283 -26.45 -7.10 7.09
C ILE A 283 -27.50 -7.49 8.13
N ASP A 284 -28.65 -8.04 7.68
CA ASP A 284 -29.71 -8.52 8.58
C ASP A 284 -29.27 -9.70 9.45
N GLU A 285 -28.58 -10.68 8.88
CA GLU A 285 -28.03 -11.81 9.63
C GLU A 285 -26.95 -11.37 10.62
N TRP A 286 -26.16 -10.35 10.27
CA TRP A 286 -25.14 -9.80 11.16
C TRP A 286 -25.76 -8.99 12.30
N ALA A 287 -26.75 -8.14 12.01
CA ALA A 287 -27.47 -7.35 13.01
C ALA A 287 -28.28 -8.25 13.95
N GLY A 288 -28.89 -9.32 13.42
CA GLY A 288 -29.67 -10.27 14.17
C GLY A 288 -30.79 -9.60 14.97
N ASP A 289 -30.91 -9.93 16.23
CA ASP A 289 -31.89 -9.38 17.18
C ASP A 289 -31.39 -8.16 17.99
N ALA A 290 -30.25 -7.55 17.58
CA ALA A 290 -29.58 -6.51 18.36
C ALA A 290 -30.50 -5.32 18.68
N GLN A 291 -31.28 -4.84 17.70
CA GLN A 291 -32.22 -3.74 17.91
C GLN A 291 -33.28 -4.08 18.96
N LYS A 292 -33.82 -5.30 18.96
CA LYS A 292 -34.78 -5.77 19.95
C LYS A 292 -34.15 -5.85 21.34
N ARG A 293 -32.93 -6.39 21.44
CA ARG A 293 -32.21 -6.50 22.72
C ARG A 293 -31.88 -5.14 23.34
N LEU A 294 -31.59 -4.12 22.51
CA LEU A 294 -31.38 -2.75 22.96
C LEU A 294 -32.70 -2.13 23.45
N TRP A 295 -33.79 -2.35 22.68
CA TRP A 295 -35.14 -1.90 23.11
C TRP A 295 -35.57 -2.52 24.44
N ASP A 296 -35.32 -3.81 24.66
CA ASP A 296 -35.63 -4.51 25.92
C ASP A 296 -34.82 -3.94 27.10
N ARG A 297 -33.73 -3.19 26.83
CA ARG A 297 -32.87 -2.48 27.83
C ARG A 297 -33.16 -0.98 27.93
N GLU A 298 -34.23 -0.48 27.30
CA GLU A 298 -34.58 0.94 27.22
C GLU A 298 -33.48 1.82 26.57
N ILE A 299 -32.74 1.26 25.61
CA ILE A 299 -31.69 1.95 24.85
C ILE A 299 -32.22 2.26 23.45
N GLU A 300 -32.39 3.56 23.15
CA GLU A 300 -32.99 4.01 21.90
C GLU A 300 -31.96 4.70 20.98
N PRO A 301 -31.91 4.37 19.67
CA PRO A 301 -30.99 5.00 18.74
C PRO A 301 -31.40 6.45 18.44
N ARG A 302 -30.47 7.37 18.52
CA ARG A 302 -30.66 8.76 18.09
C ARG A 302 -30.71 8.88 16.57
N THR A 303 -31.50 9.82 16.08
CA THR A 303 -31.49 10.16 14.65
C THR A 303 -30.24 10.97 14.34
N ILE A 304 -29.33 10.39 13.53
CA ILE A 304 -28.08 11.05 13.15
C ILE A 304 -28.33 11.94 11.94
N ASN A 305 -28.00 13.22 12.07
CA ASN A 305 -28.09 14.22 11.03
C ASN A 305 -26.87 15.17 11.09
N ALA A 306 -26.70 16.04 10.10
CA ALA A 306 -25.55 16.93 10.01
C ALA A 306 -25.37 17.88 11.21
N LEU A 307 -26.45 18.22 11.93
CA LEU A 307 -26.38 19.11 13.11
C LEU A 307 -25.82 18.38 14.32
N ILE A 308 -26.29 17.17 14.58
CA ILE A 308 -25.84 16.34 15.70
C ILE A 308 -24.38 15.90 15.52
N VAL A 309 -23.96 15.69 14.29
CA VAL A 309 -22.59 15.29 13.97
C VAL A 309 -21.56 16.31 14.45
N ASN A 310 -21.85 17.61 14.39
CA ASN A 310 -20.95 18.64 14.91
C ASN A 310 -20.67 18.47 16.41
N ASP A 311 -21.70 18.13 17.19
CA ASP A 311 -21.55 17.91 18.64
C ASP A 311 -20.80 16.59 18.92
N LEU A 312 -21.00 15.58 18.11
CA LEU A 312 -20.31 14.28 18.24
C LEU A 312 -18.82 14.38 17.94
N VAL A 313 -18.43 15.05 16.86
CA VAL A 313 -17.03 15.25 16.45
C VAL A 313 -16.23 16.05 17.47
N ASN A 314 -16.83 17.03 18.12
CA ASN A 314 -16.17 17.80 19.17
C ASN A 314 -15.84 16.97 20.44
N ALA A 315 -16.51 15.83 20.62
CA ALA A 315 -16.31 14.93 21.75
C ALA A 315 -15.20 13.89 21.53
N VAL A 316 -14.79 13.65 20.27
CA VAL A 316 -13.89 12.55 19.91
C VAL A 316 -12.73 13.07 19.05
N THR A 317 -11.65 13.50 19.69
CA THR A 317 -10.50 14.10 18.97
C THR A 317 -9.31 13.20 18.78
N HIS A 318 -9.34 11.90 19.13
CA HIS A 318 -8.12 11.07 19.09
C HIS A 318 -8.35 9.58 18.73
N ARG A 319 -7.23 8.90 18.58
CA ARG A 319 -6.89 7.50 18.40
C ARG A 319 -8.00 6.51 18.79
N PRO A 320 -8.41 5.58 17.94
CA PRO A 320 -9.36 4.54 18.35
C PRO A 320 -8.77 3.75 19.52
N SER A 321 -9.45 3.86 20.66
CA SER A 321 -9.21 3.11 21.89
C SER A 321 -10.55 2.59 22.38
N ASP A 322 -10.56 1.70 23.36
CA ASP A 322 -11.81 1.20 23.94
C ASP A 322 -12.67 2.36 24.48
N GLU A 323 -12.04 3.35 25.12
CA GLU A 323 -12.71 4.53 25.65
C GLU A 323 -13.29 5.43 24.55
N VAL A 324 -12.53 5.68 23.49
CA VAL A 324 -12.98 6.48 22.32
C VAL A 324 -14.13 5.78 21.59
N CYS A 325 -14.03 4.47 21.39
CA CYS A 325 -15.10 3.67 20.78
C CYS A 325 -16.36 3.66 21.63
N ALA A 326 -16.21 3.52 22.96
CA ALA A 326 -17.33 3.56 23.88
C ALA A 326 -17.99 4.95 23.85
N THR A 327 -17.22 6.04 23.92
CA THR A 327 -17.74 7.41 23.86
C THR A 327 -18.52 7.65 22.56
N LEU A 328 -17.96 7.27 21.42
CA LEU A 328 -18.64 7.45 20.12
C LEU A 328 -19.91 6.62 20.04
N LEU A 329 -19.86 5.31 20.31
CA LEU A 329 -21.00 4.42 20.11
C LEU A 329 -22.12 4.69 21.11
N THR A 330 -21.81 5.00 22.38
CA THR A 330 -22.84 5.36 23.37
C THR A 330 -23.51 6.69 23.06
N SER A 331 -22.77 7.66 22.50
CA SER A 331 -23.31 8.96 22.07
C SER A 331 -24.36 8.87 20.96
N LEU A 332 -24.36 7.76 20.20
CA LEU A 332 -25.37 7.50 19.17
C LEU A 332 -26.73 7.06 19.75
N TYR A 333 -26.83 6.86 21.05
CA TYR A 333 -28.02 6.35 21.70
C TYR A 333 -28.45 7.23 22.89
N GLU A 334 -29.70 7.08 23.28
CA GLU A 334 -30.23 7.51 24.55
C GLU A 334 -30.31 6.30 25.48
N GLY A 335 -29.91 6.48 26.74
CA GLY A 335 -29.91 5.37 27.72
C GLY A 335 -28.70 4.42 27.65
N ALA A 336 -27.67 4.77 26.88
CA ALA A 336 -26.46 3.95 26.74
C ALA A 336 -25.26 4.46 27.55
N GLU A 337 -25.46 5.48 28.41
CA GLU A 337 -24.39 6.12 29.17
C GLU A 337 -23.67 5.11 30.08
N GLY A 338 -22.34 5.11 30.04
CA GLY A 338 -21.51 4.27 30.91
C GLY A 338 -21.30 2.84 30.42
N LEU A 339 -21.85 2.46 29.27
CA LEU A 339 -21.53 1.18 28.65
C LEU A 339 -20.11 1.24 28.05
N THR A 340 -19.24 0.39 28.57
CA THR A 340 -17.83 0.28 28.12
C THR A 340 -17.44 -1.14 27.77
N ASP A 341 -18.29 -2.12 28.13
CA ASP A 341 -18.04 -3.51 27.83
C ASP A 341 -18.12 -3.77 26.32
N ARG A 342 -17.22 -4.58 25.81
CA ARG A 342 -17.08 -4.86 24.39
C ARG A 342 -18.36 -5.47 23.77
N ASP A 343 -18.97 -6.42 24.44
CA ASP A 343 -20.18 -7.07 23.93
C ASP A 343 -21.32 -6.07 23.82
N ASP A 344 -21.41 -5.12 24.74
CA ASP A 344 -22.35 -4.02 24.69
C ASP A 344 -22.02 -3.08 23.52
N LEU A 345 -20.75 -2.75 23.29
CA LEU A 345 -20.35 -1.89 22.17
C LEU A 345 -20.62 -2.55 20.82
N VAL A 346 -20.39 -3.85 20.69
CA VAL A 346 -20.76 -4.63 19.51
C VAL A 346 -22.29 -4.66 19.34
N LEU A 347 -23.04 -4.79 20.41
CA LEU A 347 -24.51 -4.75 20.37
C LEU A 347 -25.01 -3.37 19.89
N LEU A 348 -24.43 -2.27 20.41
CA LEU A 348 -24.73 -0.92 19.94
C LEU A 348 -24.41 -0.75 18.44
N ALA A 349 -23.24 -1.22 18.00
CA ALA A 349 -22.86 -1.15 16.58
C ALA A 349 -23.82 -1.92 15.68
N LYS A 350 -24.29 -3.11 16.10
CA LYS A 350 -25.22 -3.95 15.35
C LYS A 350 -26.66 -3.41 15.32
N GLY A 351 -27.09 -2.72 16.39
CA GLY A 351 -28.46 -2.26 16.53
C GLY A 351 -28.77 -0.90 15.93
N HIS A 352 -27.75 -0.09 15.53
CA HIS A 352 -27.97 1.28 15.10
C HIS A 352 -28.39 1.39 13.62
N PRO A 353 -29.56 2.01 13.31
CA PRO A 353 -30.03 2.15 11.95
C PRO A 353 -29.09 2.89 11.02
N PHE A 354 -28.39 3.94 11.51
CA PHE A 354 -27.41 4.69 10.73
C PHE A 354 -26.20 3.84 10.36
N ILE A 355 -25.68 3.00 11.28
CA ILE A 355 -24.57 2.08 10.98
C ILE A 355 -24.99 1.06 9.91
N ARG A 356 -26.21 0.61 9.95
CA ARG A 356 -26.77 -0.25 8.89
C ARG A 356 -26.76 0.46 7.53
N GLN A 357 -27.29 1.68 7.45
CA GLN A 357 -27.26 2.48 6.21
C GLN A 357 -25.83 2.78 5.72
N PHE A 358 -24.92 3.02 6.65
CA PHE A 358 -23.50 3.18 6.36
C PHE A 358 -22.91 1.92 5.72
N LEU A 359 -23.17 0.74 6.27
CA LEU A 359 -22.70 -0.54 5.71
C LEU A 359 -23.33 -0.84 4.34
N GLU A 360 -24.60 -0.52 4.15
CA GLU A 360 -25.30 -0.67 2.86
C GLU A 360 -24.70 0.27 1.79
N ALA A 361 -24.37 1.51 2.17
CA ALA A 361 -23.79 2.48 1.26
C ALA A 361 -22.33 2.19 0.90
N THR A 362 -21.62 1.40 1.70
CA THR A 362 -20.20 1.05 1.52
C THR A 362 -19.98 -0.37 1.03
N THR A 363 -20.99 -1.01 0.45
CA THR A 363 -20.84 -2.32 -0.21
C THR A 363 -19.94 -2.25 -1.43
N GLU A 364 -19.89 -1.11 -2.09
CA GLU A 364 -18.98 -0.76 -3.17
C GLU A 364 -18.07 0.40 -2.72
N ALA A 365 -16.91 0.56 -3.39
CA ALA A 365 -16.03 1.68 -3.11
C ALA A 365 -16.72 3.01 -3.42
N ILE A 366 -16.81 3.89 -2.44
CA ILE A 366 -17.40 5.20 -2.53
C ILE A 366 -16.44 6.25 -1.96
N HIS A 367 -16.36 7.42 -2.60
CA HIS A 367 -15.57 8.51 -2.05
C HIS A 367 -16.18 9.01 -0.73
N VAL A 368 -15.35 9.26 0.29
CA VAL A 368 -15.86 9.58 1.65
C VAL A 368 -16.75 10.84 1.68
N ARG A 369 -16.51 11.83 0.82
CA ARG A 369 -17.36 13.03 0.71
C ARG A 369 -18.72 12.70 0.09
N ASP A 370 -18.74 11.88 -0.97
CA ASP A 370 -19.99 11.44 -1.60
C ASP A 370 -20.81 10.57 -0.63
N LEU A 371 -20.13 9.78 0.21
CA LEU A 371 -20.76 9.05 1.29
C LEU A 371 -21.36 9.98 2.35
N ALA A 372 -20.65 11.06 2.71
CA ALA A 372 -21.16 12.08 3.63
C ALA A 372 -22.39 12.78 3.06
N ASP A 373 -22.38 13.18 1.80
CA ASP A 373 -23.52 13.81 1.14
C ASP A 373 -24.72 12.87 1.02
N ARG A 374 -24.47 11.58 0.81
CA ARG A 374 -25.51 10.54 0.72
C ARG A 374 -26.20 10.26 2.05
N LEU A 375 -25.42 10.14 3.14
CA LEU A 375 -25.92 9.73 4.46
C LEU A 375 -26.32 10.90 5.34
N LEU A 376 -25.67 12.04 5.18
CA LEU A 376 -25.79 13.23 6.01
C LEU A 376 -25.94 14.48 5.13
N PRO A 377 -27.07 14.65 4.41
CA PRO A 377 -27.25 15.77 3.49
C PRO A 377 -26.97 17.12 4.16
N GLY A 378 -26.14 17.95 3.52
CA GLY A 378 -25.74 19.27 4.01
C GLY A 378 -24.74 19.94 3.08
N THR A 379 -24.28 21.14 3.42
CA THR A 379 -23.24 21.85 2.65
C THR A 379 -21.86 21.27 2.95
N SER A 380 -21.10 20.99 1.90
CA SER A 380 -19.72 20.47 2.01
C SER A 380 -18.75 21.63 2.24
N HIS A 381 -17.84 21.49 3.20
CA HIS A 381 -16.79 22.45 3.54
C HIS A 381 -15.41 21.76 3.53
N GLU A 382 -14.32 22.52 3.55
CA GLU A 382 -12.96 21.98 3.52
C GLU A 382 -12.66 21.07 4.72
N ASN A 383 -13.14 21.43 5.93
CA ASN A 383 -13.05 20.62 7.13
C ASN A 383 -14.44 20.13 7.56
N ASP A 384 -15.05 19.31 6.70
CA ASP A 384 -16.41 18.86 6.89
C ASP A 384 -16.51 17.89 8.09
N PRO A 385 -17.21 18.25 9.17
CA PRO A 385 -17.38 17.41 10.35
C PRO A 385 -18.11 16.10 10.03
N ARG A 386 -18.92 16.04 8.98
CA ARG A 386 -19.58 14.82 8.51
C ARG A 386 -18.56 13.78 8.05
N VAL A 387 -17.52 14.23 7.32
CA VAL A 387 -16.42 13.38 6.87
C VAL A 387 -15.62 12.87 8.05
N THR A 388 -15.30 13.77 9.01
CA THR A 388 -14.58 13.40 10.24
C THR A 388 -15.34 12.33 11.02
N PHE A 389 -16.63 12.54 11.23
CA PHE A 389 -17.49 11.57 11.92
C PHE A 389 -17.51 10.19 11.24
N LEU A 390 -17.63 10.14 9.93
CA LEU A 390 -17.61 8.87 9.18
C LEU A 390 -16.27 8.16 9.30
N LEU A 391 -15.15 8.90 9.29
CA LEU A 391 -13.81 8.32 9.50
C LEU A 391 -13.62 7.81 10.93
N GLU A 392 -14.12 8.52 11.93
CA GLU A 392 -14.12 8.07 13.33
C GLU A 392 -14.98 6.82 13.53
N LEU A 393 -16.15 6.78 12.89
CA LEU A 393 -17.01 5.60 12.89
C LEU A 393 -16.31 4.39 12.25
N LEU A 394 -15.64 4.59 11.10
CA LEU A 394 -14.79 3.57 10.47
C LEU A 394 -13.70 3.07 11.43
N GLY A 395 -13.03 4.01 12.11
CA GLY A 395 -12.00 3.69 13.10
C GLY A 395 -12.55 2.86 14.26
N ALA A 396 -13.71 3.22 14.80
CA ALA A 396 -14.37 2.52 15.89
C ALA A 396 -14.79 1.08 15.49
N LEU A 397 -15.42 0.92 14.31
CA LEU A 397 -15.79 -0.41 13.80
C LEU A 397 -14.55 -1.28 13.53
N GLY A 398 -13.49 -0.68 13.01
CA GLY A 398 -12.20 -1.35 12.79
C GLY A 398 -11.53 -1.78 14.10
N HIS A 399 -11.57 -0.94 15.13
CA HIS A 399 -11.04 -1.25 16.45
C HIS A 399 -11.80 -2.41 17.12
N LEU A 400 -13.13 -2.40 17.08
CA LEU A 400 -13.94 -3.49 17.60
C LEU A 400 -13.65 -4.82 16.87
N ARG A 401 -13.36 -4.76 15.57
CA ARG A 401 -12.99 -5.94 14.78
C ARG A 401 -11.62 -6.51 15.12
N ALA A 402 -10.66 -5.67 15.53
CA ALA A 402 -9.29 -6.09 15.85
C ALA A 402 -9.20 -7.02 17.07
N LEU A 403 -10.24 -7.08 17.88
CA LEU A 403 -10.33 -7.96 19.05
C LEU A 403 -10.63 -9.43 18.63
N PRO A 404 -10.44 -10.44 19.52
CA PRO A 404 -10.39 -11.86 19.16
C PRO A 404 -11.61 -12.41 18.42
N ASP A 405 -12.78 -11.85 18.67
CA ASP A 405 -14.03 -12.28 18.05
C ASP A 405 -14.34 -11.45 16.79
N ARG A 406 -14.07 -12.01 15.64
CA ARG A 406 -14.14 -11.34 14.32
C ARG A 406 -15.58 -11.14 13.79
N ASP A 407 -16.60 -11.06 14.63
CA ASP A 407 -18.00 -10.88 14.17
C ASP A 407 -18.34 -9.41 13.83
N MET A 408 -17.35 -8.60 13.44
CA MET A 408 -17.54 -7.24 12.96
C MET A 408 -17.20 -7.10 11.47
N PRO A 409 -17.88 -6.19 10.75
CA PRO A 409 -17.58 -5.94 9.34
C PRO A 409 -16.12 -5.53 9.12
N SER A 410 -15.54 -6.01 8.03
CA SER A 410 -14.25 -5.52 7.53
C SER A 410 -14.48 -4.29 6.68
N THR A 411 -13.80 -3.21 7.01
CA THR A 411 -13.77 -1.99 6.21
C THR A 411 -12.41 -1.85 5.55
N GLU A 412 -12.39 -1.49 4.27
CA GLU A 412 -11.17 -1.21 3.52
C GLU A 412 -11.17 0.25 3.12
N THR A 413 -10.06 0.94 3.41
CA THR A 413 -9.88 2.33 3.02
C THR A 413 -8.84 2.38 1.90
N HIS A 414 -9.23 2.91 0.75
CA HIS A 414 -8.37 3.07 -0.41
C HIS A 414 -7.89 4.52 -0.49
N LEU A 415 -6.58 4.73 -0.40
CA LEU A 415 -5.96 6.03 -0.61
C LEU A 415 -5.43 6.10 -2.05
N TRP A 416 -6.03 6.94 -2.88
CA TRP A 416 -5.59 7.17 -4.25
C TRP A 416 -4.45 8.18 -4.26
N ILE A 417 -3.32 7.79 -4.85
CA ILE A 417 -2.16 8.64 -5.03
C ILE A 417 -1.86 8.70 -6.52
N ARG A 418 -1.94 9.89 -7.10
CA ARG A 418 -1.54 10.15 -8.48
C ARG A 418 -0.53 11.28 -8.54
N GLU A 419 0.21 11.39 -9.64
CA GLU A 419 1.17 12.46 -9.78
C GLU A 419 0.50 13.84 -9.77
N LEU A 420 1.21 14.80 -9.21
CA LEU A 420 0.82 16.21 -9.25
C LEU A 420 1.53 16.86 -10.44
N SER A 421 0.86 16.91 -11.58
CA SER A 421 1.43 17.44 -12.83
C SER A 421 1.15 18.92 -13.03
N ARG A 422 0.08 19.45 -12.44
CA ARG A 422 -0.37 20.83 -12.60
C ARG A 422 -0.54 21.50 -11.24
N ILE A 423 0.58 21.96 -10.69
CA ILE A 423 0.56 22.77 -9.48
C ILE A 423 0.59 24.22 -9.89
N ASP A 424 -0.39 24.99 -9.43
CA ASP A 424 -0.46 26.44 -9.60
C ASP A 424 -0.16 27.11 -8.26
N ARG A 425 0.37 28.32 -8.30
CA ARG A 425 0.69 29.14 -7.14
C ARG A 425 -0.17 30.40 -7.17
N ASP A 426 -0.74 30.74 -6.02
CA ASP A 426 -1.50 31.97 -5.87
C ASP A 426 -0.62 33.19 -6.15
N VAL A 427 -1.17 34.12 -6.90
CA VAL A 427 -0.49 35.39 -7.23
C VAL A 427 -0.66 36.34 -6.05
N SER A 428 0.15 36.11 -5.03
CA SER A 428 0.12 36.86 -3.77
C SER A 428 1.49 36.88 -3.11
N THR A 429 1.62 37.69 -2.06
CA THR A 429 2.84 37.75 -1.22
C THR A 429 3.05 36.48 -0.41
N ALA A 430 1.95 35.83 0.02
CA ALA A 430 1.98 34.54 0.69
C ALA A 430 2.23 33.40 -0.31
N THR A 431 2.98 32.39 0.11
CA THR A 431 3.21 31.23 -0.75
C THR A 431 2.14 30.18 -0.48
N HIS A 432 1.19 30.10 -1.38
CA HIS A 432 0.15 29.08 -1.36
C HIS A 432 0.09 28.38 -2.71
N PHE A 433 -0.09 27.05 -2.72
CA PHE A 433 -0.15 26.22 -3.92
C PHE A 433 -1.49 25.54 -4.03
N ARG A 434 -1.98 25.41 -5.27
CA ARG A 434 -3.23 24.72 -5.62
C ARG A 434 -2.95 23.63 -6.63
N TRP A 435 -3.79 22.63 -6.62
CA TRP A 435 -3.76 21.60 -7.64
C TRP A 435 -4.88 21.83 -8.66
N SER A 436 -4.52 21.98 -9.92
CA SER A 436 -5.47 22.37 -10.98
C SER A 436 -5.94 21.23 -11.90
N ASP A 437 -5.46 19.98 -11.67
CA ASP A 437 -5.81 18.84 -12.52
C ASP A 437 -7.30 18.45 -12.46
N ASP A 438 -7.98 18.70 -11.33
CA ASP A 438 -9.38 18.29 -11.13
C ASP A 438 -10.42 19.37 -11.42
N GLY A 439 -10.00 20.56 -11.82
CA GLY A 439 -10.93 21.69 -11.98
C GLY A 439 -11.60 22.15 -10.68
N THR A 440 -11.34 21.47 -9.57
CA THR A 440 -11.79 21.86 -8.23
C THR A 440 -10.83 22.89 -7.67
N VAL A 441 -11.18 24.15 -7.81
CA VAL A 441 -10.60 25.22 -7.00
C VAL A 441 -11.17 25.02 -5.59
N LEU A 442 -10.36 24.45 -4.69
CA LEU A 442 -10.68 24.50 -3.26
C LEU A 442 -10.47 25.95 -2.82
N GLY A 443 -11.48 26.79 -3.02
CA GLY A 443 -11.50 28.15 -2.56
C GLY A 443 -11.77 28.20 -1.07
N GLN A 444 -11.03 29.03 -0.34
CA GLN A 444 -11.48 29.47 0.97
C GLN A 444 -12.75 30.30 0.75
N THR A 445 -13.88 29.82 1.22
CA THR A 445 -15.12 30.61 1.29
C THR A 445 -14.91 31.73 2.32
N THR A 446 -15.14 32.94 1.91
CA THR A 446 -15.28 34.07 2.85
C THR A 446 -16.59 33.91 3.65
N ASP A 447 -16.67 34.49 4.84
CA ASP A 447 -17.84 34.39 5.77
C ASP A 447 -19.20 34.76 5.12
N ASP A 448 -19.20 35.40 3.97
CA ASP A 448 -20.40 35.75 3.19
C ASP A 448 -20.68 34.83 1.99
N GLY A 449 -19.95 33.74 1.84
CA GLY A 449 -20.20 32.71 0.83
C GLY A 449 -19.74 33.06 -0.58
N THR A 450 -19.01 34.16 -0.75
CA THR A 450 -18.37 34.53 -2.02
C THR A 450 -16.92 34.08 -2.03
N GLU A 451 -16.52 33.21 -2.95
CA GLU A 451 -15.10 32.87 -3.14
C GLU A 451 -14.36 34.10 -3.68
N PRO A 452 -13.28 34.56 -3.01
CA PRO A 452 -12.41 35.56 -3.60
C PRO A 452 -11.77 34.93 -4.86
N GLU A 453 -11.92 35.61 -6.00
CA GLU A 453 -11.29 35.20 -7.26
C GLU A 453 -9.77 35.40 -7.16
N VAL A 454 -9.09 34.46 -6.45
CA VAL A 454 -7.63 34.49 -6.32
C VAL A 454 -7.03 33.93 -7.61
N VAL A 455 -6.39 34.80 -8.37
CA VAL A 455 -5.67 34.41 -9.58
C VAL A 455 -4.51 33.49 -9.20
N ALA A 456 -4.50 32.28 -9.75
CA ALA A 456 -3.39 31.35 -9.64
C ALA A 456 -2.72 31.16 -11.00
N LEU A 457 -1.40 31.00 -11.00
CA LEU A 457 -0.59 30.79 -12.22
C LEU A 457 0.30 29.56 -12.03
N PRO A 458 0.70 28.86 -13.12
CA PRO A 458 1.55 27.69 -13.05
C PRO A 458 2.81 27.94 -12.20
N ALA A 459 3.00 27.16 -11.16
CA ALA A 459 4.13 27.27 -10.27
C ALA A 459 5.40 26.80 -10.97
N VAL A 460 6.46 27.61 -10.93
CA VAL A 460 7.79 27.27 -11.44
C VAL A 460 8.85 27.38 -10.35
N TYR A 461 9.95 26.65 -10.52
CA TYR A 461 11.10 26.76 -9.65
C TYR A 461 12.40 26.54 -10.42
N CYS A 462 13.49 27.07 -9.86
CA CYS A 462 14.82 26.79 -10.36
C CYS A 462 15.42 25.58 -9.63
N ARG A 463 15.78 24.52 -10.36
CA ARG A 463 16.37 23.29 -9.78
C ARG A 463 17.78 23.52 -9.21
N ARG A 464 18.41 24.67 -9.46
CA ARG A 464 19.77 25.02 -8.99
C ARG A 464 19.75 25.88 -7.72
N CYS A 465 19.07 27.02 -7.74
CA CYS A 465 19.02 27.92 -6.60
C CYS A 465 17.78 27.73 -5.69
N GLY A 466 16.81 26.93 -6.10
CA GLY A 466 15.63 26.62 -5.31
C GLY A 466 14.56 27.72 -5.27
N ARG A 467 14.77 28.89 -5.90
CA ARG A 467 13.76 29.94 -5.95
C ARG A 467 12.55 29.48 -6.74
N SER A 468 11.39 29.87 -6.28
CA SER A 468 10.09 29.55 -6.92
C SER A 468 9.32 30.81 -7.26
N GLY A 469 8.34 30.65 -8.14
CA GLY A 469 7.51 31.73 -8.61
C GLY A 469 6.45 31.26 -9.57
N TRP A 470 6.17 32.02 -10.60
CA TRP A 470 5.08 31.82 -11.56
C TRP A 470 5.62 31.70 -12.98
N GLY A 471 5.05 30.76 -13.75
CA GLY A 471 5.21 30.74 -15.19
C GLY A 471 4.15 31.61 -15.84
N VAL A 472 4.55 32.49 -16.78
CA VAL A 472 3.64 33.37 -17.51
C VAL A 472 3.95 33.35 -18.99
N GLN A 473 2.99 33.82 -19.80
CA GLN A 473 3.17 34.07 -21.22
C GLN A 473 3.02 35.58 -21.46
N LEU A 474 3.99 36.19 -22.14
CA LEU A 474 3.87 37.58 -22.59
C LEU A 474 2.87 37.68 -23.73
N ALA A 475 2.14 38.78 -23.79
CA ALA A 475 1.34 39.15 -24.96
C ALA A 475 2.24 39.32 -26.21
N SER A 476 1.63 39.36 -27.38
CA SER A 476 2.38 39.45 -28.63
C SER A 476 3.20 40.75 -28.76
N THR A 477 2.82 41.78 -28.01
CA THR A 477 3.50 43.07 -27.97
C THR A 477 3.43 43.70 -26.58
N GLY A 478 4.50 44.37 -26.16
CA GLY A 478 4.58 45.07 -24.87
C GLY A 478 4.92 44.16 -23.68
N ASN A 479 4.75 44.67 -22.47
CA ASN A 479 5.08 44.02 -21.20
C ASN A 479 3.84 43.39 -20.51
N ASN A 480 2.71 43.34 -21.21
CA ASN A 480 1.49 42.73 -20.69
C ASN A 480 1.58 41.21 -20.75
N LEU A 481 0.90 40.55 -19.84
CA LEU A 481 0.75 39.11 -19.86
C LEU A 481 -0.45 38.71 -20.74
N SER A 482 -0.38 37.53 -21.33
CA SER A 482 -1.50 36.94 -22.03
C SER A 482 -2.65 36.65 -21.04
N GLU A 483 -3.88 36.85 -21.47
CA GLU A 483 -5.07 36.51 -20.67
C GLU A 483 -5.29 34.98 -20.56
N ASN A 484 -4.75 34.23 -21.53
CA ASN A 484 -4.95 32.77 -21.59
C ASN A 484 -3.93 32.03 -20.77
N ASN A 485 -4.27 31.68 -19.52
CA ASN A 485 -3.42 30.93 -18.61
C ASN A 485 -3.22 29.45 -19.05
N ASP A 486 -4.19 28.88 -19.78
CA ASP A 486 -4.11 27.47 -20.21
C ASP A 486 -3.01 27.23 -21.26
N SER A 487 -2.58 28.28 -21.96
CA SER A 487 -1.53 28.18 -22.96
C SER A 487 -0.12 28.19 -22.39
N ILE A 488 0.09 28.62 -21.14
CA ILE A 488 1.43 28.86 -20.56
C ILE A 488 2.30 27.61 -20.61
N ARG A 489 1.77 26.46 -20.19
CA ARG A 489 2.52 25.19 -20.20
C ARG A 489 2.83 24.72 -21.62
N ARG A 490 1.93 24.92 -22.56
CA ARG A 490 2.13 24.61 -23.99
C ARG A 490 3.17 25.53 -24.61
N THR A 491 3.13 26.83 -24.30
CA THR A 491 4.11 27.81 -24.75
C THR A 491 5.52 27.45 -24.32
N HIS A 492 5.70 27.05 -23.05
CA HIS A 492 6.97 26.55 -22.56
C HIS A 492 7.41 25.25 -23.27
N ALA A 493 6.51 24.26 -23.39
CA ALA A 493 6.80 22.99 -24.07
C ALA A 493 7.18 23.17 -25.55
N ALA A 494 6.65 24.21 -26.20
CA ALA A 494 7.00 24.58 -27.57
C ALA A 494 8.30 25.41 -27.69
N HIS A 495 9.01 25.66 -26.57
CA HIS A 495 10.18 26.53 -26.52
C HIS A 495 9.91 27.92 -27.15
N ASP A 496 8.72 28.48 -26.91
CA ASP A 496 8.34 29.79 -27.38
C ASP A 496 8.99 30.89 -26.49
N GLY A 497 9.74 31.78 -27.09
CA GLY A 497 10.42 32.88 -26.38
C GLY A 497 9.51 33.83 -25.62
N ARG A 498 8.17 33.75 -25.76
CA ARG A 498 7.23 34.52 -24.96
C ARG A 498 6.94 33.95 -23.58
N PHE A 499 7.40 32.75 -23.28
CA PHE A 499 7.37 32.23 -21.89
C PHE A 499 8.30 33.08 -21.01
N ARG A 500 7.91 33.33 -19.77
CA ARG A 500 8.76 33.96 -18.74
C ARG A 500 8.56 33.27 -17.41
N ALA A 501 9.69 33.05 -16.72
CA ALA A 501 9.68 32.66 -15.33
C ALA A 501 9.74 33.91 -14.44
N LEU A 502 8.71 34.14 -13.65
CA LEU A 502 8.66 35.21 -12.65
C LEU A 502 9.05 34.60 -11.28
N LEU A 503 10.30 34.71 -10.88
CA LEU A 503 10.75 34.20 -9.59
C LEU A 503 10.52 35.23 -8.48
N SER A 504 9.83 34.85 -7.41
CA SER A 504 9.55 35.73 -6.27
C SER A 504 10.82 36.30 -5.65
N ALA A 505 10.88 37.60 -5.47
CA ALA A 505 12.05 38.33 -5.06
C ALA A 505 11.78 39.41 -3.99
N PRO A 506 11.14 39.06 -2.85
CA PRO A 506 10.74 40.06 -1.85
C PRO A 506 11.90 40.79 -1.22
N ARG A 507 13.07 40.15 -1.08
CA ARG A 507 14.27 40.78 -0.50
C ARG A 507 14.92 41.80 -1.44
N GLU A 508 15.05 41.44 -2.71
CA GLU A 508 15.57 42.32 -3.75
C GLU A 508 14.62 43.49 -3.97
N GLY A 509 13.30 43.23 -3.90
CA GLY A 509 12.29 44.28 -3.98
C GLY A 509 12.37 45.27 -2.82
N ALA A 510 12.44 44.79 -1.59
CA ALA A 510 12.59 45.66 -0.42
C ALA A 510 13.87 46.46 -0.49
N SER A 511 14.99 45.83 -0.84
CA SER A 511 16.27 46.54 -0.99
C SER A 511 16.23 47.64 -2.07
N ALA A 512 15.53 47.34 -3.20
CA ALA A 512 15.41 48.33 -4.28
C ALA A 512 14.53 49.53 -3.87
N VAL A 513 13.47 49.31 -3.10
CA VAL A 513 12.63 50.37 -2.55
C VAL A 513 13.40 51.23 -1.56
N ASP A 514 14.26 50.62 -0.72
CA ASP A 514 15.04 51.33 0.28
C ASP A 514 16.22 52.13 -0.32
N THR A 515 16.87 51.57 -1.34
CA THR A 515 18.11 52.19 -1.93
C THR A 515 17.86 52.99 -3.19
N GLY A 516 16.69 52.81 -3.83
CA GLY A 516 16.42 53.40 -5.16
C GLY A 516 17.17 52.72 -6.32
N GLU A 517 17.89 51.59 -6.05
CA GLU A 517 18.64 50.85 -7.06
C GLU A 517 18.10 49.45 -7.27
N ALA A 518 17.80 49.08 -8.51
CA ALA A 518 17.28 47.75 -8.88
C ALA A 518 18.27 47.01 -9.79
N THR A 519 18.34 45.68 -9.62
CA THR A 519 19.07 44.82 -10.54
C THR A 519 18.35 44.76 -11.90
N ALA A 520 19.09 44.55 -12.99
CA ALA A 520 18.53 44.54 -14.34
C ALA A 520 17.37 43.54 -14.52
N SER A 521 17.37 42.42 -13.83
CA SER A 521 16.34 41.37 -13.90
C SER A 521 15.12 41.59 -12.98
N LEU A 522 15.17 42.59 -12.07
CA LEU A 522 14.08 42.90 -11.16
C LEU A 522 12.95 43.62 -11.90
N ARG A 523 11.74 43.16 -11.71
CA ARG A 523 10.50 43.75 -12.22
C ARG A 523 9.43 43.75 -11.13
N TRP A 524 8.42 44.55 -11.32
CA TRP A 524 7.23 44.63 -10.49
C TRP A 524 6.04 44.05 -11.25
N PHE A 525 5.56 42.93 -10.77
CA PHE A 525 4.37 42.30 -11.36
C PHE A 525 3.10 42.93 -10.76
N ASP A 526 2.40 43.75 -11.55
CA ASP A 526 1.06 44.25 -11.19
C ASP A 526 0.04 43.14 -11.39
N THR A 527 -0.48 42.63 -10.27
CA THR A 527 -1.39 41.47 -10.27
C THR A 527 -2.76 41.79 -10.83
N VAL A 528 -3.19 43.07 -10.79
CA VAL A 528 -4.48 43.54 -11.29
C VAL A 528 -4.41 43.84 -12.80
N ASN A 529 -3.38 44.62 -13.22
CA ASN A 529 -3.22 44.99 -14.62
C ASN A 529 -2.49 43.92 -15.45
N ARG A 530 -2.01 42.84 -14.81
CA ARG A 530 -1.29 41.74 -15.45
C ARG A 530 -0.15 42.20 -16.36
N CYS A 531 0.69 43.08 -15.83
CA CYS A 531 1.85 43.62 -16.54
C CYS A 531 3.12 43.64 -15.67
N LEU A 532 4.27 43.72 -16.35
CA LEU A 532 5.59 43.83 -15.70
C LEU A 532 6.08 45.26 -15.83
N ASP A 533 6.26 45.92 -14.68
CA ASP A 533 6.82 47.28 -14.61
C ASP A 533 8.29 47.24 -14.18
N HIS A 534 9.09 48.15 -14.69
CA HIS A 534 10.52 48.32 -14.31
C HIS A 534 10.76 49.46 -13.31
N HIS A 535 9.74 50.30 -13.09
CA HIS A 535 9.87 51.41 -12.13
C HIS A 535 9.74 50.91 -10.70
N ILE A 536 10.67 51.36 -9.85
CA ILE A 536 10.68 51.06 -8.43
C ILE A 536 9.48 51.81 -7.80
N PRO A 537 8.55 51.14 -7.12
CA PRO A 537 7.45 51.83 -6.47
C PRO A 537 7.90 52.56 -5.23
N ASP A 538 7.21 53.65 -4.88
CA ASP A 538 7.41 54.33 -3.62
C ASP A 538 7.09 53.40 -2.45
N ALA A 539 7.86 53.47 -1.34
CA ALA A 539 7.64 52.69 -0.16
C ALA A 539 6.21 52.84 0.43
N ASP A 540 5.61 54.02 0.23
CA ASP A 540 4.28 54.35 0.72
C ASP A 540 3.19 54.05 -0.30
N SER A 541 3.49 53.52 -1.48
CA SER A 541 2.52 53.17 -2.49
C SER A 541 1.52 52.16 -1.96
N PRO A 542 0.18 52.46 -2.01
CA PRO A 542 -0.85 51.53 -1.59
C PRO A 542 -0.81 50.18 -2.36
N LYS A 543 -0.47 50.20 -3.64
CA LYS A 543 -0.33 48.98 -4.45
C LYS A 543 0.80 48.09 -3.96
N TYR A 544 1.91 48.67 -3.53
CA TYR A 544 3.04 47.90 -2.99
C TYR A 544 2.74 47.33 -1.59
N ARG A 545 2.19 48.17 -0.69
CA ARG A 545 1.86 47.79 0.69
C ARG A 545 0.77 46.69 0.73
N ASN A 546 -0.20 46.78 -0.16
CA ASN A 546 -1.30 45.80 -0.24
C ASN A 546 -0.95 44.57 -1.09
N GLY A 547 0.30 44.42 -1.54
CA GLY A 547 0.74 43.25 -2.30
C GLY A 547 0.18 43.14 -3.73
N VAL A 548 -0.32 44.23 -4.30
CA VAL A 548 -0.74 44.31 -5.70
C VAL A 548 0.45 44.34 -6.65
N LEU A 549 1.57 44.93 -6.20
CA LEU A 549 2.84 44.93 -6.92
C LEU A 549 3.77 43.92 -6.26
N LEU A 550 4.06 42.82 -6.96
CA LEU A 550 4.93 41.75 -6.48
C LEU A 550 6.33 41.90 -7.12
N PRO A 551 7.42 42.02 -6.31
CA PRO A 551 8.78 42.01 -6.84
C PRO A 551 9.16 40.63 -7.37
N VAL A 552 9.62 40.56 -8.61
CA VAL A 552 9.96 39.33 -9.30
C VAL A 552 11.26 39.49 -10.11
N LEU A 553 12.06 38.42 -10.20
CA LEU A 553 13.14 38.32 -11.15
C LEU A 553 12.68 37.58 -12.39
N THR A 554 12.98 38.16 -13.57
CA THR A 554 12.62 37.55 -14.86
C THR A 554 13.72 37.79 -15.90
N GLN A 555 13.68 37.04 -17.00
CA GLN A 555 14.59 37.24 -18.13
C GLN A 555 14.29 38.57 -18.79
N VAL A 556 15.36 39.36 -19.02
CA VAL A 556 15.30 40.74 -19.58
C VAL A 556 16.45 40.99 -20.55
N GLY A 557 16.33 42.01 -21.38
CA GLY A 557 17.35 42.37 -22.34
C GLY A 557 17.13 41.76 -23.73
N ASN A 558 18.11 41.88 -24.60
CA ASN A 558 18.03 41.43 -25.99
C ASN A 558 17.95 39.91 -26.13
N ASP A 559 18.54 39.18 -25.18
CA ASP A 559 18.65 37.73 -25.17
C ASP A 559 17.51 37.06 -24.34
N ALA A 560 16.56 37.86 -23.83
CA ALA A 560 15.52 37.38 -22.92
C ALA A 560 14.67 36.25 -23.52
N ASP A 561 14.41 36.28 -24.82
CA ASP A 561 13.63 35.24 -25.51
C ASP A 561 14.41 33.94 -25.69
N GLU A 562 15.74 34.05 -25.95
CA GLU A 562 16.65 32.89 -26.02
C GLU A 562 16.89 32.30 -24.64
N ASP A 563 17.10 33.14 -23.63
CA ASP A 563 17.23 32.72 -22.24
C ASP A 563 15.95 32.00 -21.73
N ALA A 564 14.79 32.45 -22.17
CA ALA A 564 13.53 31.79 -21.84
C ALA A 564 13.37 30.43 -22.51
N LYS A 565 13.79 30.28 -23.78
CA LYS A 565 13.82 28.99 -24.49
C LYS A 565 14.79 27.99 -23.87
N ASP A 566 15.96 28.50 -23.40
CA ASP A 566 17.01 27.70 -22.75
C ASP A 566 16.75 27.47 -21.25
N ASP A 567 15.59 27.83 -20.73
CA ASP A 567 15.25 27.73 -19.30
C ASP A 567 16.29 28.37 -18.37
N VAL A 568 16.90 29.48 -18.78
CA VAL A 568 17.89 30.18 -17.98
C VAL A 568 17.25 30.82 -16.76
N CYS A 569 17.79 30.55 -15.59
CA CYS A 569 17.26 31.11 -14.36
C CYS A 569 17.63 32.59 -14.23
N PRO A 570 16.68 33.54 -14.11
CA PRO A 570 16.97 34.96 -13.98
C PRO A 570 17.65 35.36 -12.67
N SER A 571 17.72 34.45 -11.69
CA SER A 571 18.38 34.69 -10.39
C SER A 571 19.81 34.16 -10.34
N CYS A 572 20.12 33.01 -10.88
CA CYS A 572 21.45 32.38 -10.76
C CYS A 572 22.15 32.16 -12.11
N GLY A 573 21.54 32.50 -13.24
CA GLY A 573 22.08 32.33 -14.59
C GLY A 573 22.26 30.89 -15.08
N ALA A 574 21.79 29.91 -14.34
CA ALA A 574 21.93 28.52 -14.74
C ALA A 574 20.99 28.18 -15.90
N LYS A 575 21.52 27.58 -16.97
CA LYS A 575 20.77 27.05 -18.10
C LYS A 575 20.00 25.76 -17.75
N ASP A 576 18.93 25.47 -18.48
CA ASP A 576 18.09 24.29 -18.30
C ASP A 576 17.65 24.10 -16.83
N ALA A 577 17.37 25.24 -16.15
CA ALA A 577 17.17 25.27 -14.70
C ALA A 577 15.74 25.53 -14.26
N ILE A 578 14.90 26.12 -15.09
CA ILE A 578 13.49 26.40 -14.77
C ILE A 578 12.64 25.18 -15.05
N ARG A 579 11.79 24.83 -14.10
CA ARG A 579 10.86 23.70 -14.20
C ARG A 579 9.53 24.06 -13.58
N PHE A 580 8.45 23.54 -14.16
CA PHE A 580 7.16 23.54 -13.48
C PHE A 580 7.21 22.69 -12.23
N GLN A 581 6.53 23.15 -11.20
CA GLN A 581 6.41 22.41 -9.96
C GLN A 581 5.47 21.22 -10.19
N GLY A 582 5.90 20.07 -9.74
CA GLY A 582 5.17 18.82 -9.82
C GLY A 582 5.82 17.78 -8.93
N ALA A 583 5.12 16.69 -8.68
CA ALA A 583 5.65 15.57 -7.93
C ALA A 583 5.22 14.26 -8.58
N ALA A 584 6.20 13.44 -8.94
CA ALA A 584 5.95 12.10 -9.45
C ALA A 584 5.36 11.20 -8.36
N ILE A 585 4.55 10.23 -8.75
CA ILE A 585 3.90 9.24 -7.87
C ILE A 585 4.88 8.62 -6.87
N ALA A 586 6.05 8.21 -7.31
CA ALA A 586 7.03 7.57 -6.44
C ALA A 586 7.53 8.51 -5.31
N THR A 587 7.64 9.82 -5.59
CA THR A 587 7.99 10.82 -4.56
C THR A 587 6.85 11.00 -3.56
N LEU A 588 5.61 11.12 -4.04
CA LEU A 588 4.43 11.26 -3.19
C LEU A 588 4.23 10.03 -2.30
N LEU A 589 4.33 8.84 -2.87
CA LEU A 589 4.30 7.58 -2.11
C LEU A 589 5.39 7.55 -1.03
N SER A 590 6.62 7.96 -1.37
CA SER A 590 7.72 8.01 -0.40
C SER A 590 7.41 8.94 0.77
N VAL A 591 6.81 10.10 0.51
CA VAL A 591 6.39 11.06 1.55
C VAL A 591 5.24 10.48 2.37
N CYS A 592 4.18 9.99 1.73
CA CYS A 592 3.02 9.43 2.41
C CYS A 592 3.39 8.26 3.33
N LEU A 593 4.19 7.30 2.83
CA LEU A 593 4.62 6.15 3.61
C LEU A 593 5.55 6.56 4.75
N SER A 594 6.45 7.53 4.52
CA SER A 594 7.35 8.02 5.56
C SER A 594 6.58 8.75 6.67
N THR A 595 5.54 9.50 6.33
CA THR A 595 4.67 10.19 7.29
C THR A 595 3.83 9.18 8.07
N LEU A 596 3.19 8.24 7.37
CA LEU A 596 2.37 7.19 7.99
C LEU A 596 3.20 6.35 8.97
N PHE A 597 4.40 5.92 8.57
CA PHE A 597 5.26 5.09 9.41
C PHE A 597 6.01 5.88 10.48
N GLY A 598 6.11 7.21 10.33
CA GLY A 598 6.66 8.12 11.33
C GLY A 598 5.67 8.50 12.43
N SER A 599 4.39 8.23 12.25
CA SER A 599 3.38 8.46 13.29
C SER A 599 3.56 7.47 14.45
N ASP A 600 3.46 7.97 15.68
CA ASP A 600 3.46 7.15 16.90
C ASP A 600 2.07 6.55 17.21
N ASP A 601 1.09 6.82 16.32
CA ASP A 601 -0.30 6.41 16.54
C ASP A 601 -0.55 4.91 16.27
N PHE A 602 0.40 4.19 15.67
CA PHE A 602 0.23 2.78 15.28
C PHE A 602 1.38 1.91 15.77
N ASP A 603 1.07 0.82 16.43
CA ASP A 603 2.03 -0.20 16.85
C ASP A 603 2.46 -1.07 15.65
N GLU A 604 1.51 -1.46 14.78
CA GLU A 604 1.78 -2.14 13.52
C GLU A 604 1.85 -1.16 12.35
N LYS A 605 3.02 -1.10 11.73
CA LYS A 605 3.29 -0.20 10.59
C LYS A 605 3.33 -1.03 9.30
N LYS A 606 2.16 -1.23 8.71
CA LYS A 606 2.00 -1.98 7.44
C LYS A 606 1.32 -1.10 6.40
N ALA A 607 1.77 -1.18 5.17
CA ALA A 607 1.11 -0.57 4.02
C ALA A 607 1.22 -1.51 2.82
N LEU A 608 0.16 -1.59 2.03
CA LEU A 608 0.12 -2.32 0.78
C LEU A 608 -0.12 -1.32 -0.35
N VAL A 609 0.77 -1.31 -1.33
CA VAL A 609 0.71 -0.40 -2.48
C VAL A 609 0.47 -1.22 -3.74
N PHE A 610 -0.65 -0.95 -4.40
CA PHE A 610 -0.99 -1.56 -5.68
C PHE A 610 -0.57 -0.65 -6.83
N THR A 611 -0.10 -1.25 -7.91
CA THR A 611 0.19 -0.56 -9.17
C THR A 611 -0.27 -1.43 -10.33
N ASP A 612 -0.50 -0.82 -11.50
CA ASP A 612 -1.05 -1.49 -12.66
C ASP A 612 -0.13 -2.55 -13.27
N SER A 613 1.18 -2.48 -12.99
CA SER A 613 2.13 -3.45 -13.51
C SER A 613 3.16 -3.89 -12.46
N VAL A 614 3.61 -5.14 -12.58
CA VAL A 614 4.67 -5.70 -11.73
C VAL A 614 6.00 -4.96 -11.91
N GLN A 615 6.30 -4.53 -13.13
CA GLN A 615 7.50 -3.77 -13.44
C GLN A 615 7.50 -2.41 -12.76
N ASP A 616 6.37 -1.70 -12.81
CA ASP A 616 6.18 -0.42 -12.11
C ASP A 616 6.25 -0.59 -10.60
N ALA A 617 5.65 -1.67 -10.06
CA ALA A 617 5.74 -1.99 -8.64
C ALA A 617 7.19 -2.15 -8.19
N ALA A 618 7.99 -2.94 -8.92
CA ALA A 618 9.41 -3.14 -8.62
C ALA A 618 10.22 -1.85 -8.72
N HIS A 619 10.00 -1.05 -9.78
CA HIS A 619 10.67 0.24 -9.97
C HIS A 619 10.33 1.23 -8.87
N ARG A 620 9.04 1.35 -8.52
CA ARG A 620 8.58 2.26 -7.44
C ARG A 620 9.08 1.81 -6.06
N ALA A 621 9.08 0.51 -5.78
CA ALA A 621 9.63 -0.05 -4.55
C ALA A 621 11.14 0.29 -4.41
N GLY A 622 11.93 0.09 -5.47
CA GLY A 622 13.34 0.46 -5.52
C GLY A 622 13.56 1.96 -5.33
N PHE A 623 12.73 2.81 -5.96
CA PHE A 623 12.78 4.25 -5.80
C PHE A 623 12.46 4.67 -4.35
N ILE A 624 11.38 4.14 -3.76
CA ILE A 624 10.99 4.44 -2.38
C ILE A 624 12.10 4.03 -1.42
N SER A 625 12.65 2.83 -1.57
CA SER A 625 13.75 2.34 -0.74
C SER A 625 14.97 3.27 -0.79
N SER A 626 15.37 3.73 -1.99
CA SER A 626 16.56 4.57 -2.16
C SER A 626 16.32 6.04 -1.84
N ARG A 627 15.15 6.60 -2.19
CA ARG A 627 14.85 8.04 -2.09
C ARG A 627 14.20 8.45 -0.79
N SER A 628 13.45 7.56 -0.14
CA SER A 628 12.82 7.82 1.16
C SER A 628 13.87 8.22 2.21
N HIS A 629 15.01 7.53 2.24
CA HIS A 629 16.12 7.90 3.09
C HIS A 629 16.61 9.33 2.81
N ALA A 630 16.87 9.67 1.55
CA ALA A 630 17.36 11.00 1.16
C ALA A 630 16.35 12.12 1.49
N LEU A 631 15.06 11.89 1.30
CA LEU A 631 14.01 12.86 1.63
C LEU A 631 13.90 13.07 3.14
N THR A 632 13.88 12.00 3.92
CA THR A 632 13.82 12.07 5.38
C THR A 632 15.06 12.75 5.94
N LEU A 633 16.25 12.40 5.45
CA LEU A 633 17.51 13.04 5.87
C LEU A 633 17.49 14.53 5.57
N ARG A 634 17.01 14.97 4.40
CA ARG A 634 16.87 16.39 4.04
C ARG A 634 15.92 17.13 4.98
N THR A 635 14.80 16.51 5.34
CA THR A 635 13.81 17.08 6.27
C THR A 635 14.41 17.26 7.65
N ILE A 636 15.11 16.25 8.17
CA ILE A 636 15.77 16.31 9.48
C ILE A 636 16.91 17.34 9.46
N LEU A 637 17.73 17.37 8.40
CA LEU A 637 18.79 18.36 8.22
C LEU A 637 18.22 19.79 8.22
N ARG A 638 17.12 20.01 7.48
CA ARG A 638 16.47 21.33 7.44
C ARG A 638 15.97 21.76 8.82
N GLY A 639 15.37 20.83 9.58
CA GLY A 639 14.92 21.11 10.94
C GLY A 639 16.07 21.37 11.92
N ALA A 640 17.25 20.79 11.67
CA ALA A 640 18.46 21.03 12.49
C ALA A 640 19.20 22.33 12.14
N ILE A 641 18.91 22.94 11.00
CA ILE A 641 19.48 24.24 10.59
C ILE A 641 18.59 25.33 11.20
N GLY A 642 19.12 26.04 12.20
CA GLY A 642 18.50 27.24 12.75
C GLY A 642 18.61 28.47 11.84
N GLU A 643 18.25 29.64 12.35
CA GLU A 643 18.36 30.90 11.62
C GLU A 643 19.83 31.39 11.51
N GLU A 644 20.72 30.91 12.34
CA GLU A 644 22.14 31.24 12.37
C GLU A 644 22.98 30.19 11.62
N TYR A 645 24.24 30.59 11.31
CA TYR A 645 25.22 29.70 10.71
C TYR A 645 25.60 28.57 11.66
N ALA A 646 25.46 27.31 11.19
CA ALA A 646 25.91 26.15 11.94
C ALA A 646 27.11 25.49 11.30
N THR A 647 28.07 25.08 12.12
CA THR A 647 29.18 24.23 11.69
C THR A 647 28.70 22.80 11.43
N ILE A 648 29.43 22.03 10.62
CA ILE A 648 29.09 20.64 10.34
C ILE A 648 28.89 19.79 11.63
N PRO A 649 29.78 19.89 12.64
CA PRO A 649 29.57 19.17 13.92
C PRO A 649 28.28 19.58 14.63
N GLN A 650 27.93 20.86 14.65
CA GLN A 650 26.69 21.36 15.26
C GLN A 650 25.45 20.83 14.49
N LEU A 651 25.54 20.82 13.17
CA LEU A 651 24.48 20.26 12.34
C LEU A 651 24.27 18.74 12.59
N ILE A 652 25.34 17.96 12.67
CA ILE A 652 25.31 16.54 12.99
C ILE A 652 24.68 16.34 14.37
N GLN A 653 25.09 17.14 15.36
CA GLN A 653 24.52 17.05 16.71
C GLN A 653 23.03 17.39 16.70
N GLY A 654 22.62 18.44 16.01
CA GLY A 654 21.21 18.84 15.87
C GLY A 654 20.36 17.76 15.20
N VAL A 655 20.89 17.06 14.20
CA VAL A 655 20.22 15.92 13.54
C VAL A 655 20.05 14.75 14.51
N LEU A 656 21.06 14.43 15.31
CA LEU A 656 21.00 13.37 16.31
C LEU A 656 20.04 13.71 17.44
N ASP A 657 20.02 14.97 17.87
CA ASP A 657 19.12 15.45 18.92
C ASP A 657 17.65 15.43 18.45
N GLN A 658 17.36 15.78 17.20
CA GLN A 658 16.04 15.65 16.61
C GLN A 658 15.57 14.19 16.44
N ALA A 659 16.49 13.29 16.13
CA ALA A 659 16.18 11.87 16.08
C ALA A 659 15.89 11.30 17.47
N GLY A 660 16.51 11.89 18.51
CA GLY A 660 16.29 11.51 19.92
C GLY A 660 16.42 10.01 20.13
N ASP A 661 15.44 9.43 20.80
CA ASP A 661 15.32 7.98 21.04
C ASP A 661 14.36 7.26 20.08
N ASP A 662 13.86 7.96 19.07
CA ASP A 662 12.97 7.43 18.05
C ASP A 662 13.74 6.47 17.11
N GLN A 663 13.40 5.18 17.20
CA GLN A 663 14.04 4.12 16.42
C GLN A 663 13.85 4.32 14.91
N PHE A 664 12.67 4.77 14.48
CA PHE A 664 12.35 4.99 13.08
C PHE A 664 13.17 6.15 12.49
N LYS A 665 13.27 7.28 13.20
CA LYS A 665 14.09 8.41 12.79
C LYS A 665 15.56 8.02 12.72
N ARG A 666 16.07 7.31 13.75
CA ARG A 666 17.45 6.80 13.76
C ARG A 666 17.75 5.85 12.61
N TYR A 667 16.82 4.91 12.31
CA TYR A 667 16.94 4.01 11.16
C TYR A 667 17.04 4.80 9.86
N ARG A 668 16.21 5.83 9.70
CA ARG A 668 16.16 6.68 8.52
C ARG A 668 17.38 7.60 8.34
N LEU A 669 18.17 7.83 9.36
CA LEU A 669 19.45 8.53 9.23
C LEU A 669 20.51 7.68 8.50
N LEU A 670 20.33 6.37 8.44
CA LEU A 670 21.29 5.44 7.87
C LEU A 670 20.89 5.05 6.44
N PRO A 671 21.85 4.94 5.50
CA PRO A 671 21.62 4.25 4.24
C PRO A 671 21.12 2.83 4.49
N THR A 672 20.20 2.36 3.67
CA THR A 672 19.56 1.03 3.84
C THR A 672 20.60 -0.09 3.91
N GLU A 673 21.66 0.01 3.11
CA GLU A 673 22.74 -1.00 3.06
C GLU A 673 23.60 -1.05 4.34
N LEU A 674 23.59 0.04 5.12
CA LEU A 674 24.34 0.12 6.38
C LEU A 674 23.48 -0.17 7.59
N ALA A 675 22.17 0.11 7.53
CA ALA A 675 21.27 -0.01 8.66
C ALA A 675 21.25 -1.43 9.27
N GLU A 676 21.39 -2.46 8.44
CA GLU A 676 21.38 -3.87 8.86
C GLU A 676 22.73 -4.39 9.34
N GLN A 677 23.80 -3.64 9.18
CA GLN A 677 25.12 -4.04 9.71
C GLN A 677 25.13 -3.96 11.25
N LYS A 678 25.78 -4.92 11.90
CA LYS A 678 25.78 -5.09 13.36
C LYS A 678 26.09 -3.80 14.12
N ASN A 679 27.10 -3.04 13.68
CA ASN A 679 27.53 -1.80 14.35
C ASN A 679 26.50 -0.66 14.25
N PHE A 680 25.70 -0.63 13.18
CA PHE A 680 24.65 0.38 12.96
C PHE A 680 23.31 -0.06 13.52
N ARG A 681 23.08 -1.38 13.59
CA ARG A 681 21.87 -1.97 14.21
C ARG A 681 21.75 -1.57 15.68
N ASP A 682 22.86 -1.55 16.41
CA ASP A 682 22.90 -1.10 17.79
C ASP A 682 22.55 0.39 17.94
N PHE A 683 22.83 1.22 16.94
CA PHE A 683 22.50 2.65 16.96
C PHE A 683 20.99 2.91 16.90
N TRP A 684 20.26 2.20 16.07
CA TRP A 684 18.82 2.45 15.91
C TRP A 684 17.93 1.53 16.76
N ARG A 685 18.41 0.36 17.19
CA ARG A 685 17.66 -0.55 18.07
C ARG A 685 17.80 -0.23 19.55
N SER A 686 18.87 0.43 19.98
CA SER A 686 19.06 0.75 21.40
C SER A 686 18.16 1.89 21.81
N ALA A 687 16.99 1.56 22.36
CA ALA A 687 16.26 2.50 23.20
C ALA A 687 17.12 2.85 24.42
N ALA A 688 17.43 4.16 24.57
CA ALA A 688 17.73 4.85 25.82
C ALA A 688 18.50 4.10 26.93
N THR A 689 19.59 3.45 26.67
CA THR A 689 20.57 3.23 27.73
C THR A 689 21.71 4.23 27.56
N GLY A 690 21.85 5.14 28.52
CA GLY A 690 22.85 6.24 28.54
C GLY A 690 24.30 5.82 28.33
N ARG A 691 24.58 4.52 28.10
CA ARG A 691 25.87 3.98 27.71
C ARG A 691 26.23 4.26 26.25
N PHE A 692 25.25 4.44 25.35
CA PHE A 692 25.53 4.68 23.92
C PHE A 692 25.89 6.15 23.64
N ARG A 693 25.29 7.08 24.37
CA ARG A 693 25.69 8.51 24.32
C ARG A 693 27.17 8.72 24.65
N ARG A 694 27.71 7.98 25.62
CA ARG A 694 29.14 8.04 25.98
C ARG A 694 30.05 7.33 24.97
N ARG A 695 29.60 6.28 24.29
CA ARG A 695 30.41 5.58 23.27
C ARG A 695 30.43 6.28 21.92
N LEU A 696 29.35 6.96 21.51
CA LEU A 696 29.33 7.80 20.31
C LEU A 696 30.14 9.10 20.54
N SER A 697 30.02 9.74 21.69
CA SER A 697 30.85 10.92 22.02
C SER A 697 32.34 10.57 22.13
N ALA A 698 32.69 9.33 22.58
CA ALA A 698 34.08 8.90 22.70
C ALA A 698 34.67 8.29 21.41
N LYS A 699 33.84 7.65 20.56
CA LYS A 699 34.29 7.05 19.29
C LYS A 699 34.02 7.92 18.06
N SER A 700 33.06 8.85 18.10
CA SER A 700 32.85 9.79 17.00
C SER A 700 33.92 10.90 16.96
N VAL A 701 34.66 11.09 18.05
CA VAL A 701 35.87 11.94 18.07
C VAL A 701 37.06 11.20 17.46
N THR A 702 37.06 9.87 17.36
CA THR A 702 38.15 9.05 16.79
C THR A 702 37.78 8.31 15.48
N ALA A 703 36.49 8.12 15.16
CA ALA A 703 36.09 7.73 13.82
C ALA A 703 35.97 9.00 12.99
N SER A 704 36.97 9.18 12.15
CA SER A 704 37.14 10.34 11.24
C SER A 704 35.79 10.88 10.75
N PRO A 705 35.59 12.20 10.77
CA PRO A 705 34.42 12.86 10.14
C PRO A 705 34.19 12.46 8.68
N SER A 706 35.17 11.79 8.07
CA SER A 706 35.16 11.30 6.70
C SER A 706 34.13 10.25 6.39
N THR A 707 33.66 9.42 7.34
CA THR A 707 32.68 8.35 7.03
C THR A 707 31.23 8.84 7.05
N LEU A 708 30.88 9.78 7.91
CA LEU A 708 29.58 10.46 7.85
C LEU A 708 29.58 11.57 6.78
N SER A 709 30.71 12.27 6.60
CA SER A 709 30.86 13.26 5.53
C SER A 709 30.96 12.63 4.15
N SER A 710 31.54 11.44 3.99
CA SER A 710 31.60 10.74 2.70
C SER A 710 30.23 10.12 2.34
N SER A 711 29.42 9.65 3.29
CA SER A 711 28.03 9.22 3.01
C SER A 711 27.10 10.40 2.75
N LEU A 712 27.33 11.55 3.35
CA LEU A 712 26.63 12.82 3.08
C LEU A 712 27.10 13.48 1.77
N ALA A 713 28.39 13.40 1.43
CA ALA A 713 28.96 14.00 0.23
C ALA A 713 28.84 13.12 -1.03
N CYS A 714 28.91 11.80 -0.90
CA CYS A 714 28.97 10.89 -2.07
C CYS A 714 27.65 10.69 -2.81
N ARG A 715 26.50 11.16 -2.29
CA ARG A 715 25.19 11.00 -2.98
C ARG A 715 24.39 12.29 -3.17
N ALA A 716 24.86 13.43 -2.73
CA ALA A 716 24.34 14.69 -3.21
C ALA A 716 24.96 14.99 -4.61
N GLY A 717 24.75 14.12 -5.60
CA GLY A 717 25.31 14.15 -6.96
C GLY A 717 25.10 15.45 -7.74
N THR A 718 25.51 16.56 -7.17
CA THR A 718 25.65 17.87 -7.80
C THR A 718 26.90 18.49 -7.24
N GLY A 719 27.91 18.62 -8.10
CA GLY A 719 29.20 19.25 -7.81
C GLY A 719 29.11 20.73 -7.42
N VAL A 720 28.68 20.97 -6.20
CA VAL A 720 28.80 22.27 -5.56
C VAL A 720 29.96 22.17 -4.56
N PRO A 721 31.03 22.92 -4.71
CA PRO A 721 32.12 22.93 -3.74
C PRO A 721 31.58 23.40 -2.39
N TRP A 722 31.82 22.62 -1.34
CA TRP A 722 31.37 22.82 0.05
C TRP A 722 32.01 24.04 0.77
N ASN A 723 32.66 24.94 0.06
CA ASN A 723 33.30 26.13 0.62
C ASN A 723 32.42 27.39 0.62
N ARG A 724 31.14 27.31 0.34
CA ARG A 724 30.22 28.42 0.53
C ARG A 724 29.37 28.22 1.78
N PRO A 725 29.26 29.21 2.67
CA PRO A 725 28.38 29.11 3.83
C PRO A 725 26.93 28.92 3.36
N VAL A 726 26.28 27.87 3.89
CA VAL A 726 24.85 27.61 3.66
C VAL A 726 24.09 28.71 4.40
N ARG A 727 23.60 29.69 3.68
CA ARG A 727 22.66 30.66 4.25
C ARG A 727 21.33 29.96 4.46
N SER A 728 20.79 30.04 5.66
CA SER A 728 19.40 29.65 5.94
C SER A 728 18.49 30.46 5.03
N ALA A 729 17.82 29.82 4.10
CA ALA A 729 16.67 30.42 3.45
C ALA A 729 15.50 30.32 4.44
N SER A 730 15.33 31.36 5.26
CA SER A 730 14.12 31.46 6.10
C SER A 730 12.91 31.71 5.21
N ARG A 731 11.92 30.85 5.36
CA ARG A 731 10.52 30.83 4.89
C ARG A 731 10.28 30.43 3.46
#